data_fb2cffbd186eb36e0c22420b7036642d
#
_entry.id   fb2cffbd186eb36e0c22420b7036642d
#
_cell.length_a   1.000
_cell.length_b   1.000
_cell.length_c   1.000
_cell.angle_alpha   90.00
_cell.angle_beta   90.00
_cell.angle_gamma   90.00
#
_symmetry.space_group_name_H-M   'P 1'
#
loop_
_entity.id
_entity.type
_entity.pdbx_description
1 polymer ?
#
loop_
_entity_poly.entity_id
_entity_poly.type
_entity_poly.pdbx_seq_one_letter_code
_entity_poly.pdbx_strand_id
1 'polypeptide(L)'
;MKRRLMSKILLLLLLMPMALKAQSPMSFKQFFKKDTVKVTESYYNAYESMGRYYIEIPRNSMDMPVLISGQVVNGQSAYVSPSSGVVKFTMGRDNTVDMYRNVLTEGVTDSTDICMMNSIRKSGLLPVAQSFPIVAYGKDGKSPIIEITQDLNSSVGLFACNDNMNTNSPDPSRSGILGIRAIDKGIVFNVLRTQNNYVNDPNTKHGEDDVNSYVFDFLIQKMPESKISRKEANKAYGFLTGSIYEYDTKHYIADKHQYIVRWRKDSTPITVYIDPVTPAPFKESIRKAFEAWQAPLEKAGWKKPFSFTSDKKDAALSYKKILVRWGVAYNELYSNLITDSISGEIIAARINVMDAHTNDLLNRYFLQCGDKDPRILKDKLNLEVRKEILRVEMEQELAEVLGIKHNYAASTAFTTSNLQSNTFVSKYGMSPSITSQLTFNYVANPESHINTKDLLPKISTYDYEAIAYLYGNRKASPSIKAAYYADLDKQDPYAQDYICHDVVKASELGIKQLGKVYPRINEMVKNLPSDQNTWYTVNRLGMASLDLYTAYTFQASGLIGGKSKRAVIPGENEKAIVYVSKEDQQEALAFLNKYLYKGYPKWFDDKTMAEAIKTDLTDAFSNTARFTFERFLKAETINSLLEAERTNGNQAFTCQDLLSFLSHNILKDFNPEMPLSGYERSVASMLIDSVLRAANSTNFLTGMNDAASIIHSYLMDITEGTKKMAKECKDESTRKFYNMTLIKLSHEYFNK
;
A
#
# COMPACT_ATOMS: atom_id res chain seq x y z
N MET A 1 15.93 6.47 69.70
CA MET A 1 16.57 5.16 69.39
C MET A 1 15.89 4.41 68.24
N LYS A 2 14.58 4.32 68.15
CA LYS A 2 13.88 3.56 67.06
C LYS A 2 14.11 4.08 65.62
N ARG A 3 14.24 5.36 65.38
CA ARG A 3 14.50 5.93 64.02
C ARG A 3 15.89 5.61 63.48
N ARG A 4 16.91 5.48 64.32
CA ARG A 4 18.27 5.14 63.88
C ARG A 4 18.45 3.66 63.61
N LEU A 5 17.59 2.78 64.19
CA LEU A 5 17.59 1.36 63.92
C LEU A 5 16.91 1.02 62.56
N MET A 6 15.79 1.70 62.25
CA MET A 6 15.13 1.59 60.95
C MET A 6 15.99 2.06 59.79
N SER A 7 16.72 3.17 59.95
CA SER A 7 17.63 3.70 58.91
C SER A 7 18.81 2.75 58.65
N LYS A 8 19.31 2.03 59.64
CA LYS A 8 20.37 1.04 59.48
C LYS A 8 19.88 -0.28 58.85
N ILE A 9 18.62 -0.69 59.11
CA ILE A 9 17.99 -1.85 58.49
C ILE A 9 17.67 -1.53 57.00
N LEU A 10 17.20 -0.30 56.72
CA LEU A 10 16.95 0.14 55.34
C LEU A 10 18.27 0.27 54.53
N LEU A 11 19.37 0.69 55.16
CA LEU A 11 20.69 0.75 54.52
C LEU A 11 21.32 -0.63 54.30
N LEU A 12 21.03 -1.62 55.19
CA LEU A 12 21.49 -2.99 55.01
C LEU A 12 20.70 -3.73 53.94
N LEU A 13 19.41 -3.38 53.71
CA LEU A 13 18.60 -3.87 52.59
C LEU A 13 18.98 -3.25 51.23
N LEU A 14 19.55 -2.02 51.23
CA LEU A 14 20.08 -1.37 50.05
C LEU A 14 21.52 -1.79 49.71
N LEU A 15 22.22 -2.46 50.62
CA LEU A 15 23.59 -2.96 50.44
C LEU A 15 23.70 -4.47 50.30
N MET A 16 22.59 -5.18 50.20
CA MET A 16 22.65 -6.52 49.60
C MET A 16 22.89 -6.29 48.11
N PRO A 17 24.10 -6.54 47.57
CA PRO A 17 24.21 -6.79 46.16
C PRO A 17 23.29 -8.01 45.96
N MET A 18 22.23 -7.85 45.16
CA MET A 18 21.66 -9.00 44.47
C MET A 18 22.78 -9.52 43.55
N ALA A 19 23.70 -10.26 44.14
CA ALA A 19 24.44 -11.28 43.42
C ALA A 19 23.35 -12.33 43.06
N LEU A 20 22.57 -12.03 42.01
CA LEU A 20 22.06 -13.05 41.13
C LEU A 20 23.31 -13.70 40.55
N LYS A 21 23.94 -14.62 41.34
CA LYS A 21 24.79 -15.64 40.78
C LYS A 21 23.91 -16.30 39.73
N ALA A 22 24.23 -16.08 38.44
CA ALA A 22 23.63 -16.84 37.39
C ALA A 22 23.75 -18.29 37.80
N GLN A 23 22.62 -18.86 38.21
CA GLN A 23 22.58 -20.27 38.58
C GLN A 23 23.08 -21.04 37.36
N SER A 24 24.11 -21.88 37.54
CA SER A 24 24.58 -22.72 36.46
C SER A 24 23.36 -23.47 35.85
N PRO A 25 23.17 -23.50 34.54
CA PRO A 25 22.04 -24.17 33.93
C PRO A 25 21.95 -25.61 34.39
N MET A 26 20.74 -26.04 34.74
CA MET A 26 20.52 -27.39 35.25
C MET A 26 20.61 -28.43 34.14
N SER A 27 20.84 -29.69 34.51
CA SER A 27 20.57 -30.78 33.56
C SER A 27 19.08 -30.97 33.34
N PHE A 28 18.70 -31.56 32.20
CA PHE A 28 17.31 -31.85 31.89
C PHE A 28 16.55 -32.53 33.01
N LYS A 29 17.13 -33.57 33.60
CA LYS A 29 16.53 -34.34 34.71
C LYS A 29 16.38 -33.57 36.02
N GLN A 30 17.25 -32.59 36.27
CA GLN A 30 17.20 -31.73 37.43
C GLN A 30 16.10 -30.66 37.29
N PHE A 31 15.94 -30.13 36.11
CA PHE A 31 15.00 -29.05 35.84
C PHE A 31 13.56 -29.57 35.67
N PHE A 32 13.37 -30.58 34.83
CA PHE A 32 12.07 -31.21 34.61
C PHE A 32 11.90 -32.44 35.47
N LYS A 33 10.96 -32.39 36.41
CA LYS A 33 10.55 -33.55 37.20
C LYS A 33 9.65 -34.47 36.36
N LYS A 34 9.84 -35.81 36.52
CA LYS A 34 9.34 -36.85 35.59
C LYS A 34 7.85 -36.81 35.21
N ASP A 35 6.97 -36.31 36.05
CA ASP A 35 5.53 -36.53 35.89
C ASP A 35 4.73 -35.28 35.47
N THR A 36 5.42 -34.18 35.08
CA THR A 36 4.76 -32.90 34.84
C THR A 36 5.13 -32.24 33.49
N VAL A 37 5.86 -32.91 32.61
CA VAL A 37 6.33 -32.35 31.36
C VAL A 37 5.60 -32.94 30.17
N LYS A 38 4.86 -32.11 29.43
CA LYS A 38 4.40 -32.46 28.10
C LYS A 38 5.46 -32.03 27.08
N VAL A 39 5.79 -32.94 26.18
CA VAL A 39 6.82 -32.72 25.14
C VAL A 39 6.15 -32.76 23.77
N THR A 40 6.40 -31.74 22.96
CA THR A 40 6.13 -31.77 21.52
C THR A 40 7.47 -31.88 20.79
N GLU A 41 7.73 -33.06 20.27
CA GLU A 41 8.98 -33.36 19.58
C GLU A 41 8.98 -32.82 18.15
N SER A 42 10.05 -32.11 17.80
CA SER A 42 10.34 -31.61 16.46
C SER A 42 11.84 -31.32 16.38
N TYR A 43 12.28 -30.64 15.32
CA TYR A 43 13.65 -30.10 15.28
C TYR A 43 13.96 -29.15 16.43
N TYR A 44 12.99 -28.30 16.81
CA TYR A 44 12.95 -27.53 18.05
C TYR A 44 11.95 -28.20 18.98
N ASN A 45 12.43 -28.87 20.03
CA ASN A 45 11.53 -29.47 20.99
C ASN A 45 10.87 -28.40 21.87
N ALA A 46 9.55 -28.49 22.06
CA ALA A 46 8.84 -27.64 23.00
C ALA A 46 8.40 -28.42 24.22
N TYR A 47 8.50 -27.77 25.36
CA TYR A 47 8.15 -28.37 26.67
C TYR A 47 7.11 -27.49 27.35
N GLU A 48 6.07 -28.13 27.90
CA GLU A 48 5.09 -27.53 28.81
C GLU A 48 5.27 -28.13 30.19
N SER A 49 5.50 -27.30 31.20
CA SER A 49 5.67 -27.72 32.56
C SER A 49 5.14 -26.66 33.54
N MET A 50 4.20 -27.02 34.41
CA MET A 50 3.61 -26.12 35.41
C MET A 50 3.08 -24.80 34.85
N GLY A 51 2.43 -24.83 33.69
CA GLY A 51 1.88 -23.65 33.01
C GLY A 51 2.93 -22.75 32.36
N ARG A 52 4.17 -23.18 32.28
CA ARG A 52 5.26 -22.50 31.59
C ARG A 52 5.67 -23.23 30.32
N TYR A 53 6.20 -22.49 29.36
CA TYR A 53 6.55 -22.98 28.03
C TYR A 53 8.01 -22.72 27.74
N TYR A 54 8.66 -23.76 27.22
CA TYR A 54 10.09 -23.75 26.95
C TYR A 54 10.36 -24.28 25.55
N ILE A 55 11.46 -23.84 24.97
CA ILE A 55 11.97 -24.38 23.71
C ILE A 55 13.42 -24.81 23.86
N GLU A 56 13.73 -25.97 23.30
CA GLU A 56 15.10 -26.44 23.14
C GLU A 56 15.63 -26.00 21.79
N ILE A 57 16.76 -25.30 21.79
CA ILE A 57 17.44 -24.85 20.59
C ILE A 57 18.58 -25.83 20.32
N PRO A 58 18.52 -26.65 19.25
CA PRO A 58 19.57 -27.62 18.94
C PRO A 58 20.93 -26.93 18.81
N ARG A 59 21.98 -27.52 19.39
CA ARG A 59 23.33 -26.94 19.36
C ARG A 59 23.83 -26.69 17.93
N ASN A 60 23.45 -27.55 16.99
CA ASN A 60 23.80 -27.43 15.58
C ASN A 60 22.96 -26.40 14.82
N SER A 61 21.97 -25.77 15.46
CA SER A 61 21.22 -24.62 14.90
C SER A 61 21.76 -23.26 15.35
N MET A 62 22.70 -23.25 16.29
CA MET A 62 23.37 -22.01 16.70
C MET A 62 24.11 -21.38 15.54
N ASP A 63 24.02 -20.05 15.45
CA ASP A 63 24.59 -19.23 14.37
C ASP A 63 23.95 -19.47 12.99
N MET A 64 22.93 -20.35 12.90
CA MET A 64 22.21 -20.63 11.67
C MET A 64 20.94 -19.77 11.58
N PRO A 65 20.46 -19.45 10.35
CA PRO A 65 19.22 -18.72 10.16
C PRO A 65 18.00 -19.55 10.58
N VAL A 66 17.11 -18.93 11.32
CA VAL A 66 15.87 -19.49 11.85
C VAL A 66 14.72 -18.61 11.42
N LEU A 67 13.68 -19.19 10.84
CA LEU A 67 12.43 -18.48 10.54
C LEU A 67 11.60 -18.35 11.82
N ILE A 68 11.28 -17.11 12.16
CA ILE A 68 10.23 -16.76 13.11
C ILE A 68 9.09 -16.16 12.32
N SER A 69 7.89 -16.70 12.44
CA SER A 69 6.73 -16.11 11.81
C SER A 69 5.51 -16.13 12.72
N GLY A 70 4.63 -15.16 12.50
CA GLY A 70 3.35 -15.10 13.18
C GLY A 70 2.22 -14.82 12.19
N GLN A 71 1.05 -15.33 12.50
CA GLN A 71 -0.16 -15.03 11.75
C GLN A 71 -1.37 -15.01 12.66
N VAL A 72 -2.34 -14.16 12.36
CA VAL A 72 -3.67 -14.23 12.97
C VAL A 72 -4.43 -15.39 12.30
N VAL A 73 -4.93 -16.33 13.10
CA VAL A 73 -5.73 -17.47 12.64
C VAL A 73 -7.21 -17.19 12.81
N ASN A 74 -7.57 -16.55 13.93
CA ASN A 74 -8.92 -16.07 14.24
C ASN A 74 -8.86 -14.66 14.79
N GLY A 75 -9.86 -13.85 14.49
CA GLY A 75 -9.94 -12.44 14.86
C GLY A 75 -9.75 -11.53 13.65
N GLN A 76 -9.92 -10.24 13.86
CA GLN A 76 -9.84 -9.23 12.81
C GLN A 76 -8.38 -8.93 12.45
N SER A 77 -7.84 -9.64 11.47
CA SER A 77 -6.41 -9.63 11.12
C SER A 77 -5.87 -8.31 10.55
N ALA A 78 -6.73 -7.38 10.12
CA ALA A 78 -6.28 -6.13 9.52
C ALA A 78 -5.64 -5.15 10.52
N TYR A 79 -5.91 -5.29 11.80
CA TYR A 79 -5.37 -4.37 12.82
C TYR A 79 -4.08 -4.86 13.47
N VAL A 80 -3.74 -6.13 13.33
CA VAL A 80 -2.62 -6.75 14.03
C VAL A 80 -1.71 -7.47 13.07
N SER A 81 -0.47 -7.05 12.99
CA SER A 81 0.57 -7.70 12.20
C SER A 81 1.63 -8.32 13.12
N PRO A 82 1.63 -9.66 13.28
CA PRO A 82 2.72 -10.33 13.97
C PRO A 82 4.05 -10.10 13.27
N SER A 83 5.08 -9.79 14.04
CA SER A 83 6.43 -9.67 13.53
C SER A 83 6.89 -11.01 12.97
N SER A 84 7.47 -10.97 11.79
CA SER A 84 8.01 -12.16 11.12
C SER A 84 9.35 -11.83 10.48
N GLY A 85 10.26 -12.80 10.41
CA GLY A 85 11.55 -12.59 9.81
C GLY A 85 12.51 -13.73 10.07
N VAL A 86 13.74 -13.57 9.59
CA VAL A 86 14.84 -14.50 9.84
C VAL A 86 15.70 -13.97 10.96
N VAL A 87 15.96 -14.81 11.95
CA VAL A 87 16.80 -14.51 13.13
C VAL A 87 17.94 -15.50 13.23
N LYS A 88 18.88 -15.22 14.13
CA LYS A 88 19.93 -16.14 14.57
C LYS A 88 19.94 -16.23 16.08
N PHE A 89 20.16 -17.42 16.59
CA PHE A 89 20.46 -17.66 18.00
C PHE A 89 21.94 -17.96 18.17
N THR A 90 22.58 -17.29 19.11
CA THR A 90 23.99 -17.52 19.45
C THR A 90 24.13 -17.75 20.95
N MET A 91 25.21 -18.41 21.37
CA MET A 91 25.52 -18.48 22.79
C MET A 91 25.98 -17.10 23.27
N GLY A 92 25.23 -16.52 24.19
CA GLY A 92 25.55 -15.25 24.82
C GLY A 92 26.52 -15.40 26.00
N ARG A 93 26.77 -14.28 26.69
CA ARG A 93 27.53 -14.25 27.93
C ARG A 93 26.65 -14.73 29.09
N ASP A 94 27.28 -15.19 30.17
CA ASP A 94 26.59 -15.46 31.44
C ASP A 94 25.43 -16.49 31.33
N ASN A 95 25.62 -17.55 30.54
CA ASN A 95 24.65 -18.62 30.31
C ASN A 95 23.33 -18.10 29.68
N THR A 96 23.43 -17.31 28.65
CA THR A 96 22.29 -16.86 27.87
C THR A 96 22.33 -17.41 26.43
N VAL A 97 21.17 -17.36 25.78
CA VAL A 97 21.02 -17.44 24.33
C VAL A 97 20.61 -16.06 23.85
N ASP A 98 21.42 -15.48 22.98
CA ASP A 98 21.16 -14.18 22.40
C ASP A 98 20.55 -14.33 21.00
N MET A 99 19.48 -13.59 20.75
CA MET A 99 18.81 -13.53 19.44
C MET A 99 19.23 -12.28 18.69
N TYR A 100 19.60 -12.44 17.44
CA TYR A 100 19.93 -11.36 16.51
C TYR A 100 18.99 -11.40 15.31
N ARG A 101 18.63 -10.24 14.77
CA ARG A 101 18.02 -10.19 13.44
C ARG A 101 19.05 -10.57 12.39
N ASN A 102 18.67 -11.45 11.45
CA ASN A 102 19.56 -11.89 10.37
C ASN A 102 19.57 -10.83 9.25
N VAL A 103 20.22 -9.69 9.51
CA VAL A 103 20.33 -8.57 8.58
C VAL A 103 21.78 -8.37 8.16
N LEU A 104 21.99 -7.94 6.91
CA LEU A 104 23.28 -7.55 6.39
C LEU A 104 23.13 -6.21 5.67
N THR A 105 23.79 -5.20 6.18
CA THR A 105 23.73 -3.84 5.63
C THR A 105 25.00 -3.48 4.85
N GLU A 106 26.11 -4.17 5.14
CA GLU A 106 27.41 -3.89 4.58
C GLU A 106 28.10 -5.19 4.15
N GLY A 107 28.87 -5.13 3.07
CA GLY A 107 29.65 -6.24 2.50
C GLY A 107 30.94 -5.77 1.84
N VAL A 108 31.73 -6.70 1.35
CA VAL A 108 32.92 -6.44 0.54
C VAL A 108 32.83 -7.21 -0.77
N THR A 109 33.36 -6.65 -1.84
CA THR A 109 33.43 -7.31 -3.15
C THR A 109 34.45 -8.46 -3.15
N ASP A 110 35.50 -8.33 -2.35
CA ASP A 110 36.54 -9.36 -2.18
C ASP A 110 36.62 -9.78 -0.71
N SER A 111 36.09 -10.96 -0.40
CA SER A 111 36.12 -11.53 0.96
C SER A 111 37.50 -11.99 1.43
N THR A 112 38.52 -11.96 0.58
CA THR A 112 39.91 -12.28 0.96
C THR A 112 40.63 -11.08 1.59
N ASP A 113 40.11 -9.88 1.43
CA ASP A 113 40.61 -8.68 2.12
C ASP A 113 40.20 -8.70 3.61
N ILE A 114 41.12 -9.27 4.42
CA ILE A 114 40.91 -9.45 5.86
C ILE A 114 40.78 -8.10 6.57
N CYS A 115 41.49 -7.06 6.13
CA CYS A 115 41.45 -5.75 6.76
C CYS A 115 40.07 -5.10 6.55
N MET A 116 39.56 -5.14 5.34
CA MET A 116 38.24 -4.61 5.02
C MET A 116 37.13 -5.41 5.71
N MET A 117 37.22 -6.74 5.71
CA MET A 117 36.29 -7.59 6.45
C MET A 117 36.23 -7.28 7.95
N ASN A 118 37.42 -7.05 8.56
CA ASN A 118 37.48 -6.67 9.98
C ASN A 118 36.92 -5.25 10.22
N SER A 119 37.15 -4.33 9.29
CA SER A 119 36.59 -2.99 9.37
C SER A 119 35.06 -3.01 9.35
N ILE A 120 34.45 -3.80 8.45
CA ILE A 120 33.00 -3.99 8.41
C ILE A 120 32.48 -4.64 9.69
N ARG A 121 33.14 -5.67 10.18
CA ARG A 121 32.74 -6.30 11.46
C ARG A 121 32.83 -5.34 12.65
N LYS A 122 33.76 -4.41 12.62
CA LYS A 122 33.94 -3.42 13.66
C LYS A 122 32.86 -2.32 13.60
N SER A 123 32.51 -1.87 12.40
CA SER A 123 31.48 -0.83 12.18
C SER A 123 30.06 -1.38 12.27
N GLY A 124 29.85 -2.64 11.84
CA GLY A 124 28.53 -3.28 11.72
C GLY A 124 28.20 -4.21 12.90
N LEU A 125 28.37 -3.75 14.14
CA LEU A 125 27.94 -4.54 15.31
C LEU A 125 26.42 -4.70 15.33
N LEU A 126 25.94 -5.93 15.10
CA LEU A 126 24.52 -6.22 15.19
C LEU A 126 24.03 -6.11 16.64
N PRO A 127 22.94 -5.39 16.91
CA PRO A 127 22.36 -5.32 18.25
C PRO A 127 21.74 -6.66 18.62
N VAL A 128 21.93 -7.07 19.87
CA VAL A 128 21.19 -8.18 20.47
C VAL A 128 19.72 -7.74 20.54
N ALA A 129 18.85 -8.43 19.82
CA ALA A 129 17.42 -8.11 19.81
C ALA A 129 16.74 -8.56 21.10
N GLN A 130 17.15 -9.71 21.63
CA GLN A 130 16.69 -10.27 22.90
C GLN A 130 17.71 -11.27 23.45
N SER A 131 17.80 -11.37 24.77
CA SER A 131 18.66 -12.34 25.46
C SER A 131 17.80 -13.20 26.40
N PHE A 132 17.97 -14.51 26.31
CA PHE A 132 17.21 -15.49 27.06
C PHE A 132 18.13 -16.24 28.04
N PRO A 133 17.82 -16.26 29.33
CA PRO A 133 18.55 -17.13 30.27
C PRO A 133 18.39 -18.61 29.90
N ILE A 134 19.47 -19.37 29.94
CA ILE A 134 19.43 -20.82 29.78
C ILE A 134 18.97 -21.41 31.11
N VAL A 135 17.77 -22.02 31.12
CA VAL A 135 17.22 -22.64 32.33
C VAL A 135 17.73 -24.06 32.51
N ALA A 136 17.97 -24.77 31.43
CA ALA A 136 18.50 -26.13 31.43
C ALA A 136 19.20 -26.44 30.09
N TYR A 137 19.88 -27.57 30.06
CA TYR A 137 20.32 -28.19 28.79
C TYR A 137 19.46 -29.38 28.45
N GLY A 138 19.26 -29.65 27.17
CA GLY A 138 18.53 -30.80 26.65
C GLY A 138 19.11 -32.13 27.09
N LYS A 139 18.48 -33.23 26.70
CA LYS A 139 18.96 -34.59 27.02
C LYS A 139 20.37 -34.88 26.48
N ASP A 140 20.80 -34.16 25.45
CA ASP A 140 22.14 -34.21 24.88
C ASP A 140 23.22 -33.49 25.72
N GLY A 141 22.80 -32.76 26.75
CA GLY A 141 23.69 -31.96 27.62
C GLY A 141 24.32 -30.74 26.93
N LYS A 142 23.89 -30.38 25.70
CA LYS A 142 24.53 -29.34 24.87
C LYS A 142 23.53 -28.33 24.30
N SER A 143 22.30 -28.74 24.02
CA SER A 143 21.25 -27.89 23.44
C SER A 143 20.61 -27.07 24.55
N PRO A 144 20.71 -25.73 24.54
CA PRO A 144 20.11 -24.90 25.57
C PRO A 144 18.59 -24.91 25.49
N ILE A 145 17.98 -24.89 26.67
CA ILE A 145 16.52 -24.74 26.84
C ILE A 145 16.28 -23.35 27.44
N ILE A 146 15.42 -22.57 26.78
CA ILE A 146 15.01 -21.23 27.19
C ILE A 146 13.52 -21.19 27.49
N GLU A 147 13.09 -20.33 28.41
CA GLU A 147 11.68 -20.07 28.70
C GLU A 147 11.15 -19.00 27.72
N ILE A 148 9.98 -19.26 27.12
CA ILE A 148 9.31 -18.35 26.18
C ILE A 148 7.88 -18.01 26.58
N THR A 149 7.49 -18.31 27.82
CA THR A 149 6.12 -18.10 28.32
C THR A 149 5.69 -16.65 28.19
N GLN A 150 6.57 -15.72 28.56
CA GLN A 150 6.27 -14.30 28.48
C GLN A 150 6.18 -13.83 27.04
N ASP A 151 7.04 -14.32 26.15
CA ASP A 151 7.03 -13.95 24.72
C ASP A 151 5.74 -14.40 24.02
N LEU A 152 5.19 -15.57 24.41
CA LEU A 152 3.92 -16.05 23.89
C LEU A 152 2.72 -15.22 24.38
N ASN A 153 2.79 -14.67 25.59
CA ASN A 153 1.71 -13.91 26.23
C ASN A 153 1.87 -12.38 26.14
N SER A 154 2.90 -11.88 25.44
CA SER A 154 3.20 -10.46 25.31
C SER A 154 3.15 -10.02 23.86
N SER A 155 2.88 -8.73 23.62
CA SER A 155 2.98 -8.11 22.29
C SER A 155 4.41 -7.69 21.92
N VAL A 156 5.39 -7.94 22.76
CA VAL A 156 6.81 -7.62 22.55
C VAL A 156 7.67 -8.88 22.58
N GLY A 157 8.93 -8.79 22.18
CA GLY A 157 9.88 -9.91 22.21
C GLY A 157 9.84 -10.79 20.99
N LEU A 158 10.14 -12.10 21.18
CA LEU A 158 10.29 -13.10 20.11
C LEU A 158 9.05 -13.17 19.19
N PHE A 159 7.87 -13.06 19.77
CA PHE A 159 6.59 -13.10 19.07
C PHE A 159 5.87 -11.75 19.14
N ALA A 160 6.61 -10.68 18.92
CA ALA A 160 6.06 -9.33 18.90
C ALA A 160 4.94 -9.18 17.85
N CYS A 161 4.00 -8.31 18.14
CA CYS A 161 2.95 -7.91 17.21
C CYS A 161 2.98 -6.39 17.09
N ASN A 162 3.04 -5.88 15.87
CA ASN A 162 2.76 -4.48 15.62
C ASN A 162 1.24 -4.30 15.61
N ASP A 163 0.79 -3.36 16.40
CA ASP A 163 -0.60 -3.03 16.53
C ASP A 163 -0.82 -1.59 16.05
N ASN A 164 -1.60 -1.44 15.01
CA ASN A 164 -1.91 -0.12 14.44
C ASN A 164 -2.88 0.69 15.32
N MET A 165 -3.39 0.10 16.39
CA MET A 165 -4.44 0.68 17.24
C MET A 165 -3.97 1.11 18.64
N ASN A 166 -2.66 1.24 18.89
CA ASN A 166 -2.13 1.59 20.22
C ASN A 166 -2.70 0.72 21.36
N THR A 167 -2.77 -0.58 21.15
CA THR A 167 -3.38 -1.49 22.12
C THR A 167 -2.48 -1.74 23.31
N ASN A 168 -3.12 -2.04 24.44
CA ASN A 168 -2.44 -2.47 25.64
C ASN A 168 -1.82 -3.86 25.47
N SER A 169 -0.93 -4.18 26.39
CA SER A 169 -0.45 -5.56 26.55
C SER A 169 -1.64 -6.52 26.72
N PRO A 170 -1.55 -7.74 26.16
CA PRO A 170 -2.59 -8.75 26.36
C PRO A 170 -2.89 -8.97 27.83
N ASP A 171 -4.17 -9.12 28.15
CA ASP A 171 -4.64 -9.41 29.51
C ASP A 171 -4.32 -10.89 29.86
N PRO A 172 -3.46 -11.15 30.85
CA PRO A 172 -3.06 -12.53 31.19
C PRO A 172 -4.21 -13.41 31.67
N SER A 173 -5.27 -12.79 32.21
CA SER A 173 -6.44 -13.54 32.73
C SER A 173 -7.34 -14.07 31.59
N ARG A 174 -7.25 -13.45 30.40
CA ARG A 174 -8.07 -13.77 29.24
C ARG A 174 -7.23 -14.22 28.03
N SER A 175 -5.93 -14.44 28.24
CA SER A 175 -4.98 -14.89 27.22
C SER A 175 -4.33 -16.20 27.64
N GLY A 176 -3.81 -16.96 26.67
CA GLY A 176 -3.12 -18.22 26.98
C GLY A 176 -2.81 -19.05 25.75
N ILE A 177 -2.02 -20.08 25.95
CA ILE A 177 -1.62 -21.01 24.91
C ILE A 177 -2.70 -22.07 24.73
N LEU A 178 -3.26 -22.16 23.52
CA LEU A 178 -4.31 -23.11 23.16
C LEU A 178 -3.75 -24.47 22.75
N GLY A 179 -2.52 -24.51 22.26
CA GLY A 179 -1.87 -25.74 21.86
C GLY A 179 -0.50 -25.55 21.23
N ILE A 180 0.20 -26.66 21.10
CA ILE A 180 1.52 -26.73 20.45
C ILE A 180 1.45 -27.87 19.43
N ARG A 181 1.96 -27.64 18.21
CA ARG A 181 2.04 -28.67 17.16
C ARG A 181 3.37 -28.66 16.45
N ALA A 182 3.87 -29.85 16.14
CA ALA A 182 5.05 -30.01 15.30
C ALA A 182 4.69 -29.84 13.82
N ILE A 183 5.60 -29.25 13.06
CA ILE A 183 5.60 -29.26 11.59
C ILE A 183 6.97 -29.71 11.10
N ASP A 184 7.16 -29.78 9.77
CA ASP A 184 8.47 -30.14 9.22
C ASP A 184 9.55 -29.15 9.71
N LYS A 185 10.52 -29.66 10.43
CA LYS A 185 11.66 -28.94 11.03
C LYS A 185 11.28 -27.71 11.85
N GLY A 186 10.09 -27.68 12.41
CA GLY A 186 9.60 -26.51 13.14
C GLY A 186 8.50 -26.84 14.14
N ILE A 187 8.12 -25.84 14.91
CA ILE A 187 7.09 -25.92 15.93
C ILE A 187 6.19 -24.69 15.87
N VAL A 188 4.90 -24.89 16.06
CA VAL A 188 3.88 -23.85 16.07
C VAL A 188 3.21 -23.80 17.42
N PHE A 189 3.15 -22.60 17.98
CA PHE A 189 2.39 -22.27 19.18
C PHE A 189 1.09 -21.58 18.78
N ASN A 190 -0.05 -22.15 19.16
CA ASN A 190 -1.37 -21.55 18.97
C ASN A 190 -1.74 -20.78 20.23
N VAL A 191 -1.92 -19.47 20.14
CA VAL A 191 -2.00 -18.56 21.28
C VAL A 191 -3.23 -17.66 21.17
N LEU A 192 -4.05 -17.63 22.20
CA LEU A 192 -5.11 -16.63 22.37
C LEU A 192 -4.52 -15.40 23.08
N ARG A 193 -4.69 -14.24 22.50
CA ARG A 193 -4.40 -12.94 23.13
C ARG A 193 -5.65 -12.08 23.12
N THR A 194 -6.05 -11.64 24.28
CA THR A 194 -7.17 -10.70 24.47
C THR A 194 -6.63 -9.42 25.03
N GLN A 195 -6.99 -8.30 24.42
CA GLN A 195 -6.48 -6.99 24.80
C GLN A 195 -7.57 -5.92 24.70
N ASN A 196 -7.47 -4.90 25.54
CA ASN A 196 -8.35 -3.75 25.49
C ASN A 196 -7.86 -2.79 24.38
N ASN A 197 -8.75 -2.30 23.56
CA ASN A 197 -8.45 -1.26 22.58
C ASN A 197 -8.64 0.11 23.25
N TYR A 198 -7.64 0.98 23.14
CA TYR A 198 -7.83 2.40 23.41
C TYR A 198 -8.07 3.11 22.06
N VAL A 199 -9.30 3.53 21.84
CA VAL A 199 -9.60 4.48 20.77
C VAL A 199 -9.32 5.88 21.34
N ASN A 200 -8.27 6.52 20.87
CA ASN A 200 -7.98 7.93 21.20
C ASN A 200 -8.90 8.89 20.40
N ASP A 201 -10.18 8.60 20.36
CA ASP A 201 -11.16 9.53 19.82
C ASP A 201 -11.88 10.20 21.00
N PRO A 202 -11.68 11.52 21.22
CA PRO A 202 -12.36 12.24 22.29
C PRO A 202 -13.88 12.25 22.20
N ASN A 203 -14.45 11.83 21.07
CA ASN A 203 -15.88 11.75 20.83
C ASN A 203 -16.48 10.35 21.05
N THR A 204 -15.65 9.31 21.16
CA THR A 204 -16.11 7.95 21.53
C THR A 204 -16.11 7.82 23.05
N LYS A 205 -17.30 7.60 23.62
CA LYS A 205 -17.40 7.11 25.00
C LYS A 205 -16.76 5.73 25.04
N HIS A 206 -15.62 5.62 25.73
CA HIS A 206 -15.01 4.32 26.03
C HIS A 206 -16.03 3.49 26.84
N GLY A 207 -16.65 2.50 26.17
CA GLY A 207 -17.42 1.47 26.85
C GLY A 207 -16.48 0.36 27.34
N GLU A 208 -16.91 -0.39 28.32
CA GLU A 208 -16.22 -1.60 28.80
C GLU A 208 -16.08 -2.70 27.72
N ASP A 209 -16.62 -2.46 26.51
CA ASP A 209 -16.77 -3.43 25.41
C ASP A 209 -15.68 -3.37 24.33
N ASP A 210 -14.71 -2.46 24.43
CA ASP A 210 -13.62 -2.37 23.45
C ASP A 210 -12.52 -3.40 23.73
N VAL A 211 -12.91 -4.67 23.65
CA VAL A 211 -12.02 -5.82 23.86
C VAL A 211 -11.91 -6.62 22.56
N ASN A 212 -10.69 -6.84 22.10
CA ASN A 212 -10.44 -7.71 20.97
C ASN A 212 -9.67 -8.96 21.38
N SER A 213 -10.10 -10.09 20.84
CA SER A 213 -9.40 -11.37 21.00
C SER A 213 -8.89 -11.85 19.66
N TYR A 214 -7.64 -12.29 19.66
CA TYR A 214 -6.97 -12.84 18.49
C TYR A 214 -6.39 -14.20 18.82
N VAL A 215 -6.54 -15.14 17.90
CA VAL A 215 -5.80 -16.41 17.96
C VAL A 215 -4.66 -16.32 16.96
N PHE A 216 -3.46 -16.52 17.47
CA PHE A 216 -2.22 -16.51 16.68
C PHE A 216 -1.66 -17.91 16.50
N ASP A 217 -1.05 -18.17 15.36
CA ASP A 217 -0.04 -19.20 15.19
C ASP A 217 1.33 -18.53 15.14
N PHE A 218 2.20 -18.83 16.10
CA PHE A 218 3.61 -18.44 16.10
C PHE A 218 4.50 -19.62 15.77
N LEU A 219 5.38 -19.46 14.81
CA LEU A 219 6.24 -20.52 14.27
C LEU A 219 7.71 -20.22 14.58
N ILE A 220 8.44 -21.26 14.95
CA ILE A 220 9.89 -21.33 14.89
C ILE A 220 10.27 -22.49 13.97
N GLN A 221 11.05 -22.24 12.91
CA GLN A 221 11.42 -23.26 11.93
C GLN A 221 12.88 -23.13 11.46
N LYS A 222 13.54 -24.27 11.31
CA LYS A 222 14.88 -24.35 10.70
C LYS A 222 14.80 -23.92 9.24
N MET A 223 15.68 -22.99 8.84
CA MET A 223 15.86 -22.60 7.46
C MET A 223 16.78 -23.56 6.70
N PRO A 224 16.69 -23.65 5.38
CA PRO A 224 17.69 -24.36 4.57
C PRO A 224 19.08 -23.78 4.76
N GLU A 225 20.09 -24.64 4.73
CA GLU A 225 21.49 -24.23 4.88
C GLU A 225 22.02 -23.50 3.64
N SER A 226 21.55 -23.89 2.44
CA SER A 226 21.91 -23.25 1.18
C SER A 226 21.13 -21.95 0.99
N LYS A 227 21.80 -20.88 0.57
CA LYS A 227 21.18 -19.60 0.19
C LYS A 227 21.07 -19.48 -1.33
N ILE A 228 20.10 -18.70 -1.81
CA ILE A 228 20.12 -18.29 -3.21
C ILE A 228 21.19 -17.23 -3.44
N SER A 229 21.79 -17.20 -4.63
CA SER A 229 22.67 -16.12 -5.03
C SER A 229 21.86 -14.83 -5.20
N ARG A 230 22.40 -13.71 -4.74
CA ARG A 230 21.83 -12.39 -5.05
C ARG A 230 21.81 -12.16 -6.55
N LYS A 231 20.77 -11.51 -7.02
CA LYS A 231 20.66 -11.04 -8.39
C LYS A 231 20.53 -9.53 -8.36
N GLU A 232 21.39 -8.85 -9.09
CA GLU A 232 21.39 -7.40 -9.15
C GLU A 232 20.07 -6.87 -9.74
N ALA A 233 19.56 -5.78 -9.18
CA ALA A 233 18.37 -5.13 -9.68
C ALA A 233 18.69 -4.35 -10.96
N ASN A 234 17.79 -4.42 -11.93
CA ASN A 234 17.90 -3.66 -13.18
C ASN A 234 16.80 -2.63 -13.25
N LYS A 235 17.15 -1.39 -13.55
CA LYS A 235 16.22 -0.25 -13.62
C LYS A 235 15.15 -0.38 -14.72
N ALA A 236 15.33 -1.31 -15.67
CA ALA A 236 14.35 -1.54 -16.74
C ALA A 236 13.07 -2.25 -16.27
N TYR A 237 13.11 -2.87 -15.09
CA TYR A 237 11.97 -3.59 -14.50
C TYR A 237 11.76 -3.22 -13.05
N GLY A 238 10.50 -3.27 -12.59
CA GLY A 238 10.10 -3.07 -11.23
C GLY A 238 10.08 -4.32 -10.39
N PHE A 239 11.07 -4.47 -9.54
CA PHE A 239 11.14 -5.57 -8.60
C PHE A 239 11.15 -5.10 -7.16
N LEU A 240 10.69 -5.96 -6.28
CA LEU A 240 11.01 -5.81 -4.87
C LEU A 240 12.53 -5.92 -4.71
N THR A 241 13.11 -4.98 -3.99
CA THR A 241 14.57 -4.92 -3.83
C THR A 241 14.97 -4.77 -2.37
N GLY A 242 16.06 -5.44 -2.01
CA GLY A 242 16.88 -5.10 -0.86
C GLY A 242 18.10 -4.28 -1.28
N SER A 243 18.78 -3.68 -0.34
CA SER A 243 20.03 -2.95 -0.61
C SER A 243 21.12 -3.30 0.38
N ILE A 244 22.37 -3.22 -0.11
CA ILE A 244 23.57 -3.41 0.67
C ILE A 244 24.60 -2.38 0.24
N TYR A 245 25.42 -1.90 1.18
CA TYR A 245 26.64 -1.17 0.85
C TYR A 245 27.78 -2.18 0.67
N GLU A 246 28.37 -2.23 -0.51
CA GLU A 246 29.53 -3.08 -0.80
C GLU A 246 30.76 -2.23 -1.01
N TYR A 247 31.82 -2.55 -0.28
CA TYR A 247 33.12 -1.92 -0.44
C TYR A 247 33.85 -2.56 -1.62
N ASP A 248 34.17 -1.74 -2.61
CA ASP A 248 35.10 -2.11 -3.68
C ASP A 248 36.52 -2.03 -3.13
N THR A 249 37.14 -3.18 -3.02
CA THR A 249 38.53 -3.31 -2.51
C THR A 249 39.59 -2.74 -3.44
N LYS A 250 39.25 -2.46 -4.70
CA LYS A 250 40.17 -1.83 -5.66
C LYS A 250 40.25 -0.33 -5.50
N HIS A 251 39.06 0.32 -5.29
CA HIS A 251 38.96 1.76 -5.23
C HIS A 251 38.70 2.30 -3.82
N TYR A 252 38.49 1.41 -2.85
CA TYR A 252 38.21 1.75 -1.44
C TYR A 252 36.98 2.63 -1.27
N ILE A 253 35.95 2.40 -2.10
CA ILE A 253 34.70 3.13 -2.09
C ILE A 253 33.57 2.18 -1.68
N ALA A 254 32.62 2.67 -0.88
CA ALA A 254 31.39 1.95 -0.57
C ALA A 254 30.27 2.43 -1.49
N ASP A 255 29.78 1.53 -2.32
CA ASP A 255 28.63 1.81 -3.20
C ASP A 255 27.38 1.06 -2.72
N LYS A 256 26.23 1.68 -2.92
CA LYS A 256 24.94 1.09 -2.63
C LYS A 256 24.49 0.21 -3.78
N HIS A 257 24.49 -1.10 -3.57
CA HIS A 257 23.97 -2.07 -4.52
C HIS A 257 22.56 -2.48 -4.17
N GLN A 258 21.70 -2.56 -5.18
CA GLN A 258 20.34 -3.08 -5.05
C GLN A 258 20.25 -4.48 -5.64
N TYR A 259 19.71 -5.41 -4.85
CA TYR A 259 19.46 -6.78 -5.30
C TYR A 259 17.97 -7.09 -5.28
N ILE A 260 17.57 -8.02 -6.16
CA ILE A 260 16.17 -8.43 -6.34
C ILE A 260 15.74 -9.35 -5.21
N VAL A 261 14.54 -9.15 -4.70
CA VAL A 261 13.85 -10.04 -3.79
C VAL A 261 12.99 -11.02 -4.60
N ARG A 262 13.19 -12.34 -4.43
CA ARG A 262 12.54 -13.37 -5.23
C ARG A 262 12.46 -14.72 -4.53
N TRP A 263 11.55 -15.58 -4.97
CA TRP A 263 11.50 -16.96 -4.51
C TRP A 263 12.69 -17.78 -5.00
N ARG A 264 13.03 -18.81 -4.23
CA ARG A 264 13.95 -19.87 -4.68
C ARG A 264 13.29 -20.70 -5.76
N LYS A 265 13.87 -20.67 -6.95
CA LYS A 265 13.51 -21.56 -8.05
C LYS A 265 14.31 -22.86 -7.96
N ASP A 266 13.69 -23.94 -7.57
CA ASP A 266 14.22 -25.30 -7.56
C ASP A 266 13.16 -26.32 -7.93
N SER A 267 13.40 -27.62 -7.69
CA SER A 267 12.44 -28.69 -7.97
C SER A 267 11.25 -28.77 -7.02
N THR A 268 11.36 -28.11 -5.84
CA THR A 268 10.28 -28.08 -4.83
C THR A 268 9.32 -26.95 -5.14
N PRO A 269 8.02 -27.20 -5.38
CA PRO A 269 7.04 -26.16 -5.63
C PRO A 269 6.82 -25.29 -4.36
N ILE A 270 6.34 -24.08 -4.56
CA ILE A 270 5.76 -23.26 -3.48
C ILE A 270 4.43 -23.91 -3.11
N THR A 271 4.26 -24.21 -1.83
CA THR A 271 2.97 -24.76 -1.34
C THR A 271 1.98 -23.63 -1.12
N VAL A 272 0.88 -23.66 -1.83
CA VAL A 272 -0.22 -22.70 -1.70
C VAL A 272 -1.30 -23.32 -0.83
N TYR A 273 -1.46 -22.79 0.38
CA TYR A 273 -2.56 -23.14 1.26
C TYR A 273 -3.75 -22.22 1.00
N ILE A 274 -4.88 -22.80 0.60
CA ILE A 274 -6.13 -22.05 0.46
C ILE A 274 -7.02 -22.38 1.66
N ASP A 275 -7.41 -21.34 2.38
CA ASP A 275 -8.22 -21.49 3.59
C ASP A 275 -9.50 -22.30 3.33
N PRO A 276 -9.77 -23.35 4.09
CA PRO A 276 -10.99 -24.17 3.95
C PRO A 276 -12.29 -23.38 4.04
N VAL A 277 -12.31 -22.27 4.79
CA VAL A 277 -13.50 -21.40 4.93
C VAL A 277 -13.79 -20.56 3.71
N THR A 278 -12.86 -20.48 2.75
CA THR A 278 -13.11 -19.79 1.47
C THR A 278 -14.32 -20.41 0.77
N PRO A 279 -15.34 -19.63 0.36
CA PRO A 279 -16.48 -20.16 -0.35
C PRO A 279 -16.09 -20.90 -1.65
N ALA A 280 -16.74 -22.02 -1.94
CA ALA A 280 -16.36 -22.91 -3.03
C ALA A 280 -16.20 -22.22 -4.40
N PRO A 281 -17.09 -21.29 -4.83
CA PRO A 281 -16.93 -20.57 -6.10
C PRO A 281 -15.63 -19.77 -6.18
N PHE A 282 -15.19 -19.22 -5.07
CA PHE A 282 -14.00 -18.36 -5.02
C PHE A 282 -12.68 -19.12 -4.88
N LYS A 283 -12.72 -20.36 -4.35
CA LYS A 283 -11.54 -21.24 -4.38
C LYS A 283 -11.04 -21.49 -5.81
N GLU A 284 -11.98 -21.66 -6.75
CA GLU A 284 -11.66 -21.82 -8.16
C GLU A 284 -11.03 -20.55 -8.76
N SER A 285 -11.57 -19.36 -8.45
CA SER A 285 -11.02 -18.08 -8.90
C SER A 285 -9.59 -17.87 -8.40
N ILE A 286 -9.33 -18.18 -7.13
CA ILE A 286 -7.99 -18.12 -6.55
C ILE A 286 -7.04 -19.07 -7.30
N ARG A 287 -7.43 -20.33 -7.51
CA ARG A 287 -6.60 -21.29 -8.26
C ARG A 287 -6.27 -20.81 -9.67
N LYS A 288 -7.28 -20.32 -10.41
CA LYS A 288 -7.10 -19.79 -11.76
C LYS A 288 -6.12 -18.60 -11.80
N ALA A 289 -6.07 -17.76 -10.77
CA ALA A 289 -5.09 -16.69 -10.68
C ALA A 289 -3.65 -17.22 -10.59
N PHE A 290 -3.41 -18.24 -9.78
CA PHE A 290 -2.10 -18.91 -9.75
C PHE A 290 -1.77 -19.61 -11.08
N GLU A 291 -2.74 -20.27 -11.71
CA GLU A 291 -2.58 -20.92 -13.01
C GLU A 291 -2.24 -19.91 -14.11
N ALA A 292 -2.80 -18.70 -14.07
CA ALA A 292 -2.46 -17.64 -15.02
C ALA A 292 -0.98 -17.25 -14.93
N TRP A 293 -0.40 -17.21 -13.74
CA TRP A 293 1.03 -16.97 -13.54
C TRP A 293 1.92 -18.17 -13.85
N GLN A 294 1.35 -19.37 -13.95
CA GLN A 294 2.13 -20.56 -14.29
C GLN A 294 2.77 -20.44 -15.69
N ALA A 295 2.04 -19.92 -16.67
CA ALA A 295 2.54 -19.81 -18.05
C ALA A 295 3.79 -18.92 -18.18
N PRO A 296 3.88 -17.68 -17.61
CA PRO A 296 5.11 -16.91 -17.62
C PRO A 296 6.23 -17.57 -16.81
N LEU A 297 5.93 -18.22 -15.68
CA LEU A 297 6.93 -18.94 -14.86
C LEU A 297 7.51 -20.17 -15.59
N GLU A 298 6.68 -20.94 -16.30
CA GLU A 298 7.12 -22.07 -17.14
C GLU A 298 8.02 -21.61 -18.28
N LYS A 299 7.68 -20.50 -18.95
CA LYS A 299 8.56 -19.88 -19.97
C LYS A 299 9.91 -19.42 -19.40
N ALA A 300 9.93 -19.02 -18.12
CA ALA A 300 11.16 -18.74 -17.41
C ALA A 300 11.91 -20.00 -16.92
N GLY A 301 11.42 -21.20 -17.27
CA GLY A 301 12.01 -22.49 -16.92
C GLY A 301 11.65 -23.01 -15.53
N TRP A 302 10.56 -22.56 -14.94
CA TRP A 302 10.04 -23.05 -13.65
C TRP A 302 8.81 -23.95 -13.88
N LYS A 303 9.02 -25.26 -14.12
CA LYS A 303 8.01 -26.19 -14.63
C LYS A 303 6.84 -26.47 -13.68
N LYS A 304 7.06 -26.42 -12.36
CA LYS A 304 6.02 -26.67 -11.34
C LYS A 304 6.19 -25.63 -10.22
N PRO A 305 5.77 -24.37 -10.44
CA PRO A 305 5.97 -23.34 -9.44
C PRO A 305 5.11 -23.52 -8.20
N PHE A 306 3.90 -24.08 -8.33
CA PHE A 306 2.92 -24.16 -7.26
C PHE A 306 2.41 -25.58 -7.02
N SER A 307 2.06 -25.88 -5.76
CA SER A 307 1.27 -27.02 -5.32
C SER A 307 0.19 -26.55 -4.35
N PHE A 308 -1.02 -27.10 -4.41
CA PHE A 308 -2.14 -26.61 -3.63
C PHE A 308 -2.52 -27.57 -2.52
N THR A 309 -2.89 -27.01 -1.34
CA THR A 309 -3.39 -27.76 -0.19
C THR A 309 -4.47 -26.96 0.54
N SER A 310 -5.34 -27.67 1.25
CA SER A 310 -6.26 -27.11 2.25
C SER A 310 -6.18 -27.88 3.56
N ASP A 311 -5.15 -28.72 3.73
CA ASP A 311 -4.93 -29.47 4.95
C ASP A 311 -4.50 -28.53 6.09
N LYS A 312 -5.18 -28.59 7.23
CA LYS A 312 -4.90 -27.74 8.40
C LYS A 312 -3.45 -27.85 8.91
N LYS A 313 -2.78 -29.00 8.69
CA LYS A 313 -1.35 -29.13 9.04
C LYS A 313 -0.46 -28.15 8.28
N ASP A 314 -0.89 -27.73 7.08
CA ASP A 314 -0.20 -26.80 6.19
C ASP A 314 -0.55 -25.33 6.45
N ALA A 315 -1.42 -25.04 7.42
CA ALA A 315 -1.92 -23.70 7.70
C ALA A 315 -0.89 -22.75 8.37
N ALA A 316 0.33 -23.22 8.67
CA ALA A 316 1.38 -22.38 9.25
C ALA A 316 2.13 -21.59 8.18
N LEU A 317 2.50 -20.35 8.49
CA LEU A 317 3.31 -19.47 7.63
C LEU A 317 4.79 -19.91 7.67
N SER A 318 5.07 -21.03 7.03
CA SER A 318 6.35 -21.74 7.03
C SER A 318 7.14 -21.54 5.73
N TYR A 319 8.38 -21.99 5.72
CA TYR A 319 9.27 -21.87 4.57
C TYR A 319 8.64 -22.37 3.26
N LYS A 320 8.79 -21.57 2.20
CA LYS A 320 8.32 -21.84 0.83
C LYS A 320 6.82 -22.07 0.72
N LYS A 321 6.04 -21.25 1.48
CA LYS A 321 4.58 -21.33 1.52
C LYS A 321 3.92 -19.98 1.25
N ILE A 322 2.81 -20.01 0.53
CA ILE A 322 1.87 -18.91 0.39
C ILE A 322 0.57 -19.30 1.09
N LEU A 323 0.13 -18.51 2.06
CA LEU A 323 -1.16 -18.69 2.71
C LEU A 323 -2.18 -17.73 2.13
N VAL A 324 -3.25 -18.27 1.54
CA VAL A 324 -4.40 -17.48 1.08
C VAL A 324 -5.50 -17.60 2.11
N ARG A 325 -5.79 -16.51 2.82
CA ARG A 325 -6.80 -16.39 3.86
C ARG A 325 -8.03 -15.68 3.35
N TRP A 326 -9.21 -16.10 3.81
CA TRP A 326 -10.49 -15.48 3.49
C TRP A 326 -11.04 -14.71 4.68
N GLY A 327 -11.46 -13.46 4.44
CA GLY A 327 -12.11 -12.59 5.41
C GLY A 327 -13.29 -11.84 4.82
N VAL A 328 -14.13 -11.22 5.66
CA VAL A 328 -15.38 -10.57 5.23
C VAL A 328 -15.42 -9.06 5.47
N ALA A 329 -14.65 -8.55 6.43
CA ALA A 329 -14.94 -7.26 7.05
C ALA A 329 -14.15 -6.03 6.53
N TYR A 330 -13.15 -6.20 5.65
CA TYR A 330 -12.28 -5.11 5.22
C TYR A 330 -12.30 -4.85 3.73
N ASN A 331 -11.98 -3.60 3.35
CA ASN A 331 -12.02 -3.11 1.97
C ASN A 331 -10.66 -3.18 1.26
N GLU A 332 -9.72 -3.99 1.75
CA GLU A 332 -8.40 -4.11 1.12
C GLU A 332 -7.99 -5.57 1.01
N LEU A 333 -7.59 -5.97 -0.19
CA LEU A 333 -6.79 -7.17 -0.40
C LEU A 333 -5.33 -6.75 -0.18
N TYR A 334 -4.58 -7.52 0.60
CA TYR A 334 -3.18 -7.21 0.85
C TYR A 334 -2.35 -8.47 1.06
N SER A 335 -1.08 -8.39 0.68
CA SER A 335 -0.09 -9.43 0.94
C SER A 335 0.95 -8.98 1.96
N ASN A 336 1.56 -9.96 2.60
CA ASN A 336 2.72 -9.77 3.46
C ASN A 336 3.78 -10.80 3.08
N LEU A 337 5.00 -10.33 2.86
CA LEU A 337 6.15 -11.16 2.52
C LEU A 337 7.10 -11.27 3.70
N ILE A 338 7.62 -12.48 3.91
CA ILE A 338 8.78 -12.70 4.76
C ILE A 338 9.98 -12.92 3.85
N THR A 339 11.01 -12.13 4.02
CA THR A 339 12.20 -12.16 3.18
C THR A 339 13.48 -12.35 4.00
N ASP A 340 14.47 -13.02 3.44
CA ASP A 340 15.83 -13.03 3.99
C ASP A 340 16.62 -11.86 3.39
N SER A 341 16.92 -10.86 4.20
CA SER A 341 17.64 -9.66 3.78
C SER A 341 19.09 -9.95 3.35
N ILE A 342 19.65 -11.12 3.70
CA ILE A 342 21.01 -11.50 3.29
C ILE A 342 21.03 -12.01 1.85
N SER A 343 20.08 -12.85 1.47
CA SER A 343 20.05 -13.48 0.14
C SER A 343 19.06 -12.83 -0.84
N GLY A 344 18.07 -12.08 -0.34
CA GLY A 344 16.95 -11.62 -1.12
C GLY A 344 15.93 -12.71 -1.40
N GLU A 345 15.95 -13.83 -0.66
CA GLU A 345 14.98 -14.90 -0.83
C GLU A 345 13.65 -14.53 -0.19
N ILE A 346 12.55 -14.71 -0.92
CA ILE A 346 11.20 -14.71 -0.33
C ILE A 346 11.02 -16.05 0.37
N ILE A 347 10.79 -16.00 1.67
CA ILE A 347 10.70 -17.18 2.54
C ILE A 347 9.28 -17.72 2.60
N ALA A 348 8.34 -16.82 2.81
CA ALA A 348 6.92 -17.13 2.88
C ALA A 348 6.09 -15.89 2.51
N ALA A 349 4.83 -16.10 2.15
CA ALA A 349 3.89 -15.03 1.89
C ALA A 349 2.51 -15.34 2.46
N ARG A 350 1.75 -14.29 2.80
CA ARG A 350 0.34 -14.39 3.17
C ARG A 350 -0.44 -13.40 2.31
N ILE A 351 -1.55 -13.86 1.76
CA ILE A 351 -2.53 -13.05 1.03
C ILE A 351 -3.83 -13.09 1.80
N ASN A 352 -4.36 -11.93 2.20
CA ASN A 352 -5.65 -11.81 2.84
C ASN A 352 -6.66 -11.34 1.80
N VAL A 353 -7.56 -12.21 1.40
CA VAL A 353 -8.66 -11.92 0.47
C VAL A 353 -9.86 -11.46 1.27
N MET A 354 -10.34 -10.25 0.99
CA MET A 354 -11.44 -9.63 1.73
C MET A 354 -12.68 -9.50 0.83
N ASP A 355 -13.77 -10.13 1.24
CA ASP A 355 -15.02 -10.16 0.49
C ASP A 355 -15.58 -8.76 0.18
N ALA A 356 -15.48 -7.85 1.13
CA ALA A 356 -15.93 -6.46 0.97
C ALA A 356 -15.18 -5.74 -0.16
N HIS A 357 -13.87 -5.94 -0.28
CA HIS A 357 -13.07 -5.33 -1.36
C HIS A 357 -13.50 -5.80 -2.74
N THR A 358 -13.70 -7.12 -2.91
CA THR A 358 -14.22 -7.67 -4.18
C THR A 358 -15.60 -7.12 -4.53
N ASN A 359 -16.44 -6.82 -3.53
CA ASN A 359 -17.74 -6.17 -3.75
C ASN A 359 -17.60 -4.71 -4.20
N ASP A 360 -16.64 -3.97 -3.67
CA ASP A 360 -16.37 -2.59 -4.10
C ASP A 360 -15.83 -2.56 -5.54
N LEU A 361 -14.97 -3.51 -5.90
CA LEU A 361 -14.54 -3.69 -7.28
C LEU A 361 -15.71 -4.07 -8.21
N LEU A 362 -16.65 -4.88 -7.75
CA LEU A 362 -17.87 -5.20 -8.51
C LEU A 362 -18.73 -3.95 -8.74
N ASN A 363 -18.87 -3.08 -7.75
CA ASN A 363 -19.53 -1.79 -7.91
C ASN A 363 -18.83 -0.90 -8.95
N ARG A 364 -17.50 -0.83 -8.88
CA ARG A 364 -16.68 -0.11 -9.86
C ARG A 364 -16.85 -0.69 -11.27
N TYR A 365 -16.80 -2.01 -11.41
CA TYR A 365 -17.02 -2.68 -12.69
C TYR A 365 -18.40 -2.37 -13.28
N PHE A 366 -19.44 -2.42 -12.46
CA PHE A 366 -20.79 -2.03 -12.88
C PHE A 366 -20.84 -0.59 -13.42
N LEU A 367 -20.24 0.36 -12.72
CA LEU A 367 -20.22 1.76 -13.13
C LEU A 367 -19.37 2.00 -14.39
N GLN A 368 -18.26 1.29 -14.53
CA GLN A 368 -17.32 1.46 -15.64
C GLN A 368 -17.70 0.66 -16.89
N CYS A 369 -18.35 -0.48 -16.73
CA CYS A 369 -18.60 -1.44 -17.82
C CYS A 369 -20.04 -1.95 -17.91
N GLY A 370 -20.97 -1.47 -17.09
CA GLY A 370 -22.31 -2.01 -17.00
C GLY A 370 -23.13 -1.94 -18.30
N ASP A 371 -22.86 -0.96 -19.18
CA ASP A 371 -23.50 -0.88 -20.50
C ASP A 371 -22.89 -1.81 -21.56
N LYS A 372 -21.73 -2.44 -21.25
CA LYS A 372 -20.94 -3.28 -22.15
C LYS A 372 -21.02 -4.77 -21.80
N ASP A 373 -21.31 -5.07 -20.53
CA ASP A 373 -21.47 -6.43 -20.04
C ASP A 373 -22.93 -6.72 -19.64
N PRO A 374 -23.68 -7.43 -20.47
CA PRO A 374 -25.09 -7.73 -20.21
C PRO A 374 -25.31 -8.58 -18.96
N ARG A 375 -24.28 -9.30 -18.47
CA ARG A 375 -24.37 -10.13 -17.27
C ARG A 375 -24.57 -9.26 -16.03
N ILE A 376 -23.72 -8.21 -15.87
CA ILE A 376 -23.76 -7.31 -14.72
C ILE A 376 -24.92 -6.31 -14.82
N LEU A 377 -25.33 -5.96 -16.04
CA LEU A 377 -26.49 -5.08 -16.26
C LEU A 377 -27.79 -5.76 -15.85
N LYS A 378 -27.92 -7.08 -16.13
CA LYS A 378 -29.09 -7.87 -15.76
C LYS A 378 -29.14 -8.21 -14.29
N ASP A 379 -27.99 -8.53 -13.71
CA ASP A 379 -27.81 -8.93 -12.32
C ASP A 379 -26.52 -8.35 -11.78
N LYS A 380 -26.63 -7.27 -11.00
CA LYS A 380 -25.48 -6.59 -10.39
C LYS A 380 -24.62 -7.51 -9.51
N LEU A 381 -25.24 -8.53 -8.91
CA LEU A 381 -24.55 -9.50 -8.05
C LEU A 381 -24.12 -10.76 -8.79
N ASN A 382 -24.03 -10.68 -10.12
CA ASN A 382 -23.69 -11.81 -10.96
C ASN A 382 -22.43 -12.53 -10.48
N LEU A 383 -22.60 -13.78 -10.08
CA LEU A 383 -21.53 -14.58 -9.46
C LEU A 383 -20.37 -14.83 -10.41
N GLU A 384 -20.61 -15.02 -11.70
CA GLU A 384 -19.53 -15.28 -12.68
C GLU A 384 -18.67 -14.03 -12.89
N VAL A 385 -19.29 -12.85 -12.97
CA VAL A 385 -18.54 -11.58 -13.03
C VAL A 385 -17.72 -11.36 -11.76
N ARG A 386 -18.31 -11.65 -10.61
CA ARG A 386 -17.61 -11.53 -9.32
C ARG A 386 -16.42 -12.49 -9.20
N LYS A 387 -16.55 -13.71 -9.69
CA LYS A 387 -15.45 -14.70 -9.79
C LYS A 387 -14.32 -14.20 -10.69
N GLU A 388 -14.66 -13.60 -11.84
CA GLU A 388 -13.69 -13.01 -12.77
C GLU A 388 -12.94 -11.82 -12.15
N ILE A 389 -13.65 -10.95 -11.43
CA ILE A 389 -13.04 -9.80 -10.73
C ILE A 389 -12.06 -10.29 -9.66
N LEU A 390 -12.48 -11.21 -8.80
CA LEU A 390 -11.58 -11.78 -7.77
C LEU A 390 -10.36 -12.45 -8.40
N ARG A 391 -10.52 -13.14 -9.53
CA ARG A 391 -9.38 -13.74 -10.23
C ARG A 391 -8.36 -12.69 -10.66
N VAL A 392 -8.82 -11.59 -11.27
CA VAL A 392 -7.94 -10.50 -11.73
C VAL A 392 -7.28 -9.78 -10.55
N GLU A 393 -8.03 -9.51 -9.51
CA GLU A 393 -7.53 -8.95 -8.25
C GLU A 393 -6.40 -9.80 -7.67
N MET A 394 -6.61 -11.12 -7.61
CA MET A 394 -5.60 -12.07 -7.17
C MET A 394 -4.40 -12.17 -8.14
N GLU A 395 -4.61 -12.07 -9.44
CA GLU A 395 -3.51 -12.04 -10.41
C GLU A 395 -2.62 -10.83 -10.22
N GLN A 396 -3.18 -9.67 -9.90
CA GLN A 396 -2.42 -8.45 -9.60
C GLN A 396 -1.62 -8.59 -8.31
N GLU A 397 -2.24 -9.07 -7.24
CA GLU A 397 -1.60 -9.26 -5.94
C GLU A 397 -0.47 -10.30 -6.00
N LEU A 398 -0.67 -11.35 -6.79
CA LEU A 398 0.35 -12.37 -7.02
C LEU A 398 1.60 -11.84 -7.71
N ALA A 399 1.53 -10.76 -8.48
CA ALA A 399 2.70 -10.13 -9.05
C ALA A 399 3.65 -9.65 -7.93
N GLU A 400 3.12 -8.98 -6.91
CA GLU A 400 3.91 -8.54 -5.76
C GLU A 400 4.45 -9.72 -4.97
N VAL A 401 3.62 -10.72 -4.72
CA VAL A 401 4.05 -11.97 -4.06
C VAL A 401 5.15 -12.69 -4.84
N LEU A 402 5.20 -12.54 -6.15
CA LEU A 402 6.28 -13.06 -7.01
C LEU A 402 7.52 -12.15 -7.09
N GLY A 403 7.48 -10.96 -6.49
CA GLY A 403 8.60 -10.01 -6.45
C GLY A 403 8.53 -8.89 -7.48
N ILE A 404 7.39 -8.72 -8.18
CA ILE A 404 7.18 -7.65 -9.17
C ILE A 404 6.41 -6.51 -8.49
N LYS A 405 6.93 -5.29 -8.57
CA LYS A 405 6.25 -4.09 -8.08
C LYS A 405 5.18 -3.59 -9.03
N HIS A 406 4.30 -2.75 -8.51
CA HIS A 406 3.39 -1.96 -9.36
C HIS A 406 4.16 -1.18 -10.42
N ASN A 407 3.63 -1.16 -11.64
CA ASN A 407 4.15 -0.39 -12.76
C ASN A 407 3.12 0.65 -13.23
N TYR A 408 3.15 1.82 -12.61
CA TYR A 408 2.22 2.91 -12.93
C TYR A 408 2.42 3.46 -14.36
N ALA A 409 3.64 3.36 -14.90
CA ALA A 409 3.91 3.80 -16.26
C ALA A 409 3.36 2.86 -17.33
N ALA A 410 3.00 1.64 -16.99
CA ALA A 410 2.53 0.67 -17.97
C ALA A 410 1.30 1.18 -18.74
N SER A 411 0.36 1.86 -18.08
CA SER A 411 -0.83 2.43 -18.73
C SER A 411 -0.50 3.46 -19.82
N THR A 412 0.61 4.19 -19.70
CA THR A 412 1.01 5.22 -20.66
C THR A 412 1.41 4.67 -22.03
N ALA A 413 1.62 3.36 -22.15
CA ALA A 413 1.99 2.72 -23.40
C ALA A 413 0.83 2.63 -24.42
N PHE A 414 -0.42 2.77 -23.96
CA PHE A 414 -1.61 2.61 -24.80
C PHE A 414 -2.43 3.89 -24.82
N THR A 415 -3.21 4.05 -25.90
CA THR A 415 -4.11 5.18 -26.12
C THR A 415 -5.56 4.74 -25.95
N THR A 416 -6.49 5.70 -25.85
CA THR A 416 -7.93 5.41 -25.87
C THR A 416 -8.33 4.63 -27.13
N SER A 417 -7.74 4.95 -28.30
CA SER A 417 -8.02 4.23 -29.54
C SER A 417 -7.56 2.77 -29.50
N ASN A 418 -6.44 2.48 -28.85
CA ASN A 418 -6.01 1.10 -28.61
C ASN A 418 -7.03 0.35 -27.72
N LEU A 419 -7.50 0.96 -26.66
CA LEU A 419 -8.44 0.34 -25.71
C LEU A 419 -9.86 0.21 -26.27
N GLN A 420 -10.19 0.90 -27.33
CA GLN A 420 -11.43 0.77 -28.09
C GLN A 420 -11.34 -0.28 -29.22
N SER A 421 -10.18 -0.85 -29.48
CA SER A 421 -9.98 -1.87 -30.52
C SER A 421 -10.06 -3.29 -29.94
N ASN A 422 -11.08 -4.06 -30.34
CA ASN A 422 -11.23 -5.46 -29.89
C ASN A 422 -10.01 -6.32 -30.24
N THR A 423 -9.46 -6.18 -31.43
CA THR A 423 -8.27 -6.92 -31.88
C THR A 423 -7.04 -6.56 -31.07
N PHE A 424 -6.91 -5.29 -30.68
CA PHE A 424 -5.79 -4.82 -29.88
C PHE A 424 -5.89 -5.35 -28.43
N VAL A 425 -7.02 -5.12 -27.76
CA VAL A 425 -7.15 -5.53 -26.35
C VAL A 425 -7.18 -7.04 -26.15
N SER A 426 -7.72 -7.78 -27.13
CA SER A 426 -7.67 -9.25 -27.10
C SER A 426 -6.23 -9.76 -27.15
N LYS A 427 -5.34 -9.08 -27.86
CA LYS A 427 -3.92 -9.46 -28.00
C LYS A 427 -3.07 -8.96 -26.83
N TYR A 428 -3.17 -7.68 -26.49
CA TYR A 428 -2.23 -7.00 -25.59
C TYR A 428 -2.81 -6.66 -24.20
N GLY A 429 -4.12 -6.82 -23.99
CA GLY A 429 -4.80 -6.37 -22.78
C GLY A 429 -5.03 -4.87 -22.76
N MET A 430 -5.40 -4.38 -21.59
CA MET A 430 -5.64 -2.96 -21.36
C MET A 430 -4.35 -2.19 -21.01
N SER A 431 -3.33 -2.90 -20.59
CA SER A 431 -2.01 -2.40 -20.24
C SER A 431 -0.98 -3.48 -20.55
N PRO A 432 0.30 -3.12 -20.80
CA PRO A 432 1.39 -4.09 -20.89
C PRO A 432 1.60 -4.91 -19.62
N SER A 433 1.09 -4.47 -18.47
CA SER A 433 1.24 -5.15 -17.19
C SER A 433 -0.07 -5.22 -16.41
N ILE A 434 -0.30 -6.37 -15.76
CA ILE A 434 -1.36 -6.55 -14.76
C ILE A 434 -1.11 -5.65 -13.52
N THR A 435 0.14 -5.24 -13.28
CA THR A 435 0.53 -4.43 -12.12
C THR A 435 0.30 -2.93 -12.30
N SER A 436 -0.29 -2.50 -13.43
CA SER A 436 -0.87 -1.17 -13.53
C SER A 436 -2.09 -1.06 -12.60
N GLN A 437 -2.65 0.14 -12.47
CA GLN A 437 -3.83 0.33 -11.62
C GLN A 437 -4.96 -0.66 -11.97
N LEU A 438 -5.60 -1.24 -10.95
CA LEU A 438 -6.78 -2.06 -11.12
C LEU A 438 -7.99 -1.20 -11.49
N THR A 439 -8.26 -1.11 -12.77
CA THR A 439 -9.41 -0.44 -13.37
C THR A 439 -9.95 -1.27 -14.52
N PHE A 440 -11.16 -0.96 -14.95
CA PHE A 440 -11.83 -1.71 -16.03
C PHE A 440 -11.94 -0.86 -17.29
N ASN A 441 -12.16 -1.48 -18.46
CA ASN A 441 -12.13 -0.74 -19.71
C ASN A 441 -13.35 0.16 -19.91
N TYR A 442 -13.39 1.25 -19.14
CA TYR A 442 -14.47 2.24 -19.23
C TYR A 442 -14.42 3.10 -20.49
N VAL A 443 -13.28 3.16 -21.17
CA VAL A 443 -13.15 3.90 -22.42
C VAL A 443 -13.65 3.13 -23.65
N ALA A 444 -13.85 1.80 -23.54
CA ALA A 444 -14.52 1.04 -24.57
C ALA A 444 -15.93 1.61 -24.82
N ASN A 445 -16.39 1.54 -26.05
CA ASN A 445 -17.77 1.87 -26.40
C ASN A 445 -18.51 0.59 -26.87
N PRO A 446 -19.85 0.54 -26.86
CA PRO A 446 -20.61 -0.63 -27.30
C PRO A 446 -20.29 -1.03 -28.76
N GLU A 447 -19.97 -0.06 -29.62
CA GLU A 447 -19.65 -0.27 -31.04
C GLU A 447 -18.28 -0.94 -31.23
N SER A 448 -17.42 -0.87 -30.25
CA SER A 448 -16.12 -1.56 -30.26
C SER A 448 -16.24 -3.09 -30.19
N HIS A 449 -17.39 -3.63 -29.81
CA HIS A 449 -17.66 -5.06 -29.63
C HIS A 449 -16.56 -5.80 -28.88
N ILE A 450 -16.03 -5.17 -27.81
CA ILE A 450 -14.99 -5.77 -26.98
C ILE A 450 -15.59 -6.93 -26.21
N ASN A 451 -14.92 -8.08 -26.21
CA ASN A 451 -15.34 -9.22 -25.42
C ASN A 451 -15.35 -8.89 -23.93
N THR A 452 -16.33 -9.36 -23.19
CA THR A 452 -16.45 -9.06 -21.75
C THR A 452 -15.21 -9.42 -20.93
N LYS A 453 -14.52 -10.52 -21.27
CA LYS A 453 -13.25 -10.92 -20.65
C LYS A 453 -12.11 -9.92 -20.87
N ASP A 454 -12.16 -9.15 -21.97
CA ASP A 454 -11.14 -8.15 -22.35
C ASP A 454 -11.50 -6.74 -21.84
N LEU A 455 -12.61 -6.59 -21.10
CA LEU A 455 -12.93 -5.43 -20.27
C LEU A 455 -12.15 -5.42 -18.94
N LEU A 456 -11.53 -6.55 -18.59
CA LEU A 456 -10.76 -6.77 -17.37
C LEU A 456 -9.25 -6.74 -17.69
N PRO A 457 -8.40 -6.28 -16.74
CA PRO A 457 -6.95 -6.42 -16.85
C PRO A 457 -6.52 -7.88 -16.98
N LYS A 458 -5.34 -8.10 -17.55
CA LYS A 458 -4.74 -9.43 -17.65
C LYS A 458 -3.20 -9.35 -17.64
N ILE A 459 -2.57 -10.47 -17.28
CA ILE A 459 -1.12 -10.66 -17.39
C ILE A 459 -0.71 -10.44 -18.86
N SER A 460 0.27 -9.58 -19.10
CA SER A 460 0.62 -9.15 -20.45
C SER A 460 2.14 -9.12 -20.69
N THR A 461 2.58 -8.47 -21.75
CA THR A 461 3.93 -8.54 -22.29
C THR A 461 5.02 -8.17 -21.29
N TYR A 462 4.85 -7.08 -20.54
CA TYR A 462 5.80 -6.66 -19.50
C TYR A 462 5.94 -7.71 -18.40
N ASP A 463 4.82 -8.30 -17.97
CA ASP A 463 4.81 -9.30 -16.89
C ASP A 463 5.60 -10.56 -17.30
N TYR A 464 5.43 -11.03 -18.53
CA TYR A 464 6.20 -12.13 -19.08
C TYR A 464 7.69 -11.83 -19.14
N GLU A 465 8.06 -10.61 -19.52
CA GLU A 465 9.45 -10.18 -19.60
C GLU A 465 10.08 -10.03 -18.23
N ALA A 466 9.34 -9.44 -17.29
CA ALA A 466 9.76 -9.30 -15.89
C ALA A 466 10.00 -10.67 -15.25
N ILE A 467 9.08 -11.62 -15.40
CA ILE A 467 9.25 -13.00 -14.91
C ILE A 467 10.43 -13.71 -15.59
N ALA A 468 10.60 -13.53 -16.90
CA ALA A 468 11.72 -14.12 -17.62
C ALA A 468 13.09 -13.56 -17.16
N TYR A 469 13.14 -12.29 -16.75
CA TYR A 469 14.32 -11.72 -16.12
C TYR A 469 14.46 -12.24 -14.68
N LEU A 470 13.39 -12.19 -13.87
CA LEU A 470 13.40 -12.50 -12.45
C LEU A 470 13.82 -13.96 -12.16
N TYR A 471 13.23 -14.91 -12.89
CA TYR A 471 13.39 -16.35 -12.67
C TYR A 471 14.10 -17.09 -13.81
N GLY A 472 14.31 -16.45 -14.96
CA GLY A 472 15.02 -17.00 -16.11
C GLY A 472 16.41 -16.42 -16.30
N ASN A 473 16.94 -16.64 -17.50
CA ASN A 473 18.28 -16.19 -17.91
C ASN A 473 18.22 -15.01 -18.91
N ARG A 474 17.07 -14.35 -19.03
CA ARG A 474 16.91 -13.22 -19.96
C ARG A 474 17.77 -12.03 -19.52
N LYS A 475 18.47 -11.40 -20.47
CA LYS A 475 19.09 -10.10 -20.25
C LYS A 475 18.01 -9.02 -20.21
N ALA A 476 18.24 -7.95 -19.44
CA ALA A 476 17.32 -6.84 -19.37
C ALA A 476 17.30 -6.08 -20.71
N SER A 477 16.23 -6.26 -21.45
CA SER A 477 15.95 -5.53 -22.69
C SER A 477 14.42 -5.55 -22.86
N PRO A 478 13.69 -4.63 -22.22
CA PRO A 478 12.25 -4.57 -22.38
C PRO A 478 11.91 -4.24 -23.82
N SER A 479 11.05 -5.04 -24.44
CA SER A 479 10.55 -4.82 -25.80
C SER A 479 9.60 -3.62 -25.86
N ILE A 480 9.00 -3.26 -24.73
CA ILE A 480 8.19 -2.07 -24.55
C ILE A 480 9.04 -1.06 -23.81
N LYS A 481 9.34 0.07 -24.46
CA LYS A 481 9.95 1.25 -23.83
C LYS A 481 8.99 1.95 -22.85
N ALA A 482 7.98 1.24 -22.34
CA ALA A 482 7.20 1.71 -21.23
C ALA A 482 8.17 1.87 -20.06
N ALA A 483 8.57 3.10 -19.85
CA ALA A 483 9.36 3.47 -18.73
C ALA A 483 8.71 2.85 -17.50
N TYR A 484 9.54 2.21 -16.70
CA TYR A 484 9.13 1.57 -15.52
C TYR A 484 9.17 2.60 -14.37
N TYR A 485 8.02 2.83 -13.78
CA TYR A 485 7.87 3.62 -12.56
C TYR A 485 7.20 2.76 -11.49
N ALA A 486 8.02 2.21 -10.58
CA ALA A 486 7.49 1.68 -9.33
C ALA A 486 7.58 2.75 -8.26
N ASP A 487 6.53 2.85 -7.50
CA ASP A 487 6.40 3.44 -6.19
C ASP A 487 6.63 4.94 -6.02
N LEU A 488 7.55 5.58 -6.69
CA LEU A 488 8.06 6.84 -6.18
C LEU A 488 7.87 8.02 -7.10
N ASP A 489 7.65 7.80 -8.36
CA ASP A 489 7.36 8.88 -9.28
C ASP A 489 5.86 9.00 -9.55
N LYS A 490 5.05 9.00 -8.49
CA LYS A 490 3.70 9.59 -8.50
C LYS A 490 3.70 11.05 -9.02
N GLN A 491 4.86 11.54 -9.43
CA GLN A 491 5.07 12.84 -10.05
C GLN A 491 5.05 12.82 -11.56
N ASP A 492 5.05 11.64 -12.22
CA ASP A 492 4.86 11.61 -13.67
C ASP A 492 3.39 11.89 -13.99
N PRO A 493 3.08 13.00 -14.69
CA PRO A 493 1.71 13.45 -14.95
C PRO A 493 0.91 12.48 -15.82
N TYR A 494 1.56 11.55 -16.51
CA TYR A 494 0.91 10.55 -17.38
C TYR A 494 0.91 9.12 -16.78
N ALA A 495 1.63 8.88 -15.68
CA ALA A 495 1.86 7.56 -15.10
C ALA A 495 1.22 7.38 -13.72
N GLN A 496 0.14 8.08 -13.43
CA GLN A 496 -0.64 7.90 -12.20
C GLN A 496 -1.74 6.85 -12.43
N ASP A 497 -2.77 6.89 -11.60
CA ASP A 497 -3.90 5.96 -11.60
C ASP A 497 -4.78 6.09 -12.87
N TYR A 498 -4.17 6.13 -14.05
CA TYR A 498 -4.85 6.35 -15.32
C TYR A 498 -4.96 5.05 -16.12
N ILE A 499 -6.01 4.95 -16.93
CA ILE A 499 -6.21 3.77 -17.76
C ILE A 499 -5.28 3.76 -19.00
N CYS A 500 -4.90 4.95 -19.49
CA CYS A 500 -4.07 5.12 -20.69
C CYS A 500 -3.40 6.50 -20.74
N HIS A 501 -2.59 6.71 -21.76
CA HIS A 501 -1.85 7.97 -21.97
C HIS A 501 -2.76 9.19 -22.18
N ASP A 502 -3.89 9.02 -22.86
CA ASP A 502 -4.81 10.12 -23.20
C ASP A 502 -5.68 10.50 -22.00
N VAL A 503 -5.09 11.06 -20.94
CA VAL A 503 -5.72 11.28 -19.63
C VAL A 503 -7.04 12.04 -19.72
N VAL A 504 -7.07 13.18 -20.42
CA VAL A 504 -8.26 14.04 -20.56
C VAL A 504 -9.36 13.33 -21.32
N LYS A 505 -9.02 12.74 -22.47
CA LYS A 505 -9.98 11.99 -23.30
C LYS A 505 -10.55 10.77 -22.58
N ALA A 506 -9.70 10.04 -21.86
CA ALA A 506 -10.15 8.91 -21.05
C ALA A 506 -11.09 9.36 -19.93
N SER A 507 -10.77 10.45 -19.23
CA SER A 507 -11.61 11.03 -18.17
C SER A 507 -12.98 11.47 -18.71
N GLU A 508 -12.99 12.12 -19.89
CA GLU A 508 -14.26 12.50 -20.53
C GLU A 508 -15.11 11.28 -20.91
N LEU A 509 -14.49 10.22 -21.44
CA LEU A 509 -15.17 8.96 -21.75
C LEU A 509 -15.69 8.30 -20.46
N GLY A 510 -14.95 8.35 -19.37
CA GLY A 510 -15.37 7.85 -18.06
C GLY A 510 -16.61 8.58 -17.52
N ILE A 511 -16.64 9.91 -17.61
CA ILE A 511 -17.80 10.72 -17.22
C ILE A 511 -19.01 10.39 -18.09
N LYS A 512 -18.83 10.26 -19.42
CA LYS A 512 -19.89 9.84 -20.34
C LYS A 512 -20.42 8.45 -20.00
N GLN A 513 -19.50 7.54 -19.61
CA GLN A 513 -19.87 6.19 -19.18
C GLN A 513 -20.73 6.20 -17.91
N LEU A 514 -20.34 6.97 -16.90
CA LEU A 514 -21.16 7.16 -15.70
C LEU A 514 -22.55 7.66 -16.04
N GLY A 515 -22.66 8.64 -16.93
CA GLY A 515 -23.94 9.19 -17.37
C GLY A 515 -24.86 8.19 -18.07
N LYS A 516 -24.32 7.12 -18.66
CA LYS A 516 -25.11 6.01 -19.24
C LYS A 516 -25.60 5.02 -18.19
N VAL A 517 -24.76 4.73 -17.20
CA VAL A 517 -25.03 3.70 -16.18
C VAL A 517 -25.83 4.24 -15.00
N TYR A 518 -25.59 5.50 -14.61
CA TYR A 518 -26.22 6.11 -13.43
C TYR A 518 -27.77 6.05 -13.46
N PRO A 519 -28.49 6.35 -14.57
CA PRO A 519 -29.94 6.18 -14.63
C PRO A 519 -30.39 4.71 -14.46
N ARG A 520 -29.52 3.73 -14.79
CA ARG A 520 -29.83 2.31 -14.63
C ARG A 520 -29.91 1.88 -13.17
N ILE A 521 -29.22 2.60 -12.27
CA ILE A 521 -29.30 2.36 -10.83
C ILE A 521 -30.76 2.53 -10.37
N ASN A 522 -31.45 3.56 -10.84
CA ASN A 522 -32.85 3.80 -10.52
C ASN A 522 -33.78 2.72 -11.05
N GLU A 523 -33.56 2.23 -12.27
CA GLU A 523 -34.34 1.12 -12.83
C GLU A 523 -34.17 -0.15 -11.98
N MET A 524 -32.92 -0.43 -11.57
CA MET A 524 -32.60 -1.57 -10.72
C MET A 524 -33.29 -1.46 -9.34
N VAL A 525 -33.28 -0.26 -8.74
CA VAL A 525 -33.88 0.00 -7.42
C VAL A 525 -35.38 -0.21 -7.43
N LYS A 526 -36.09 0.15 -8.51
CA LYS A 526 -37.56 -0.05 -8.64
C LYS A 526 -37.97 -1.51 -8.51
N ASN A 527 -37.08 -2.44 -8.81
CA ASN A 527 -37.33 -3.87 -8.78
C ASN A 527 -36.83 -4.57 -7.49
N LEU A 528 -36.24 -3.82 -6.59
CA LEU A 528 -35.74 -4.35 -5.31
C LEU A 528 -36.77 -4.10 -4.19
N PRO A 529 -36.75 -4.91 -3.11
CA PRO A 529 -37.56 -4.64 -1.93
C PRO A 529 -37.28 -3.26 -1.35
N SER A 530 -38.30 -2.55 -0.92
CA SER A 530 -38.14 -1.27 -0.22
C SER A 530 -37.71 -1.51 1.22
N ASP A 531 -36.46 -1.83 1.39
CA ASP A 531 -35.85 -2.11 2.71
C ASP A 531 -34.51 -1.37 2.89
N GLN A 532 -33.94 -1.49 4.07
CA GLN A 532 -32.67 -0.85 4.42
C GLN A 532 -31.49 -1.36 3.58
N ASN A 533 -31.49 -2.62 3.17
CA ASN A 533 -30.42 -3.20 2.36
C ASN A 533 -30.40 -2.61 0.94
N THR A 534 -31.58 -2.40 0.37
CA THR A 534 -31.74 -1.71 -0.91
C THR A 534 -31.20 -0.29 -0.80
N TRP A 535 -31.55 0.44 0.26
CA TRP A 535 -31.04 1.78 0.49
C TRP A 535 -29.52 1.81 0.58
N TYR A 536 -28.90 0.91 1.34
CA TYR A 536 -27.42 0.80 1.43
C TYR A 536 -26.79 0.51 0.07
N THR A 537 -27.41 -0.34 -0.74
CA THR A 537 -26.91 -0.66 -2.09
C THR A 537 -26.90 0.57 -2.98
N VAL A 538 -27.99 1.36 -2.97
CA VAL A 538 -28.13 2.60 -3.74
C VAL A 538 -27.12 3.64 -3.27
N ASN A 539 -27.01 3.85 -1.96
CA ASN A 539 -26.04 4.77 -1.37
C ASN A 539 -24.61 4.44 -1.79
N ARG A 540 -24.19 3.16 -1.69
CA ARG A 540 -22.85 2.73 -2.12
C ARG A 540 -22.57 2.99 -3.59
N LEU A 541 -23.53 2.72 -4.48
CA LEU A 541 -23.38 2.98 -5.91
C LEU A 541 -23.34 4.49 -6.21
N GLY A 542 -24.15 5.26 -5.52
CA GLY A 542 -24.16 6.71 -5.62
C GLY A 542 -22.83 7.31 -5.18
N MET A 543 -22.33 6.93 -4.01
CA MET A 543 -21.02 7.35 -3.51
C MET A 543 -19.88 6.91 -4.44
N ALA A 544 -19.88 5.67 -4.90
CA ALA A 544 -18.87 5.18 -5.84
C ALA A 544 -18.91 5.94 -7.19
N SER A 545 -20.11 6.38 -7.63
CA SER A 545 -20.24 7.24 -8.83
C SER A 545 -19.62 8.62 -8.61
N LEU A 546 -19.84 9.20 -7.43
CA LEU A 546 -19.27 10.49 -7.02
C LEU A 546 -17.73 10.38 -6.94
N ASP A 547 -17.23 9.32 -6.33
CA ASP A 547 -15.79 9.06 -6.21
C ASP A 547 -15.11 8.90 -7.58
N LEU A 548 -15.72 8.12 -8.49
CA LEU A 548 -15.21 7.97 -9.85
C LEU A 548 -15.24 9.29 -10.64
N TYR A 549 -16.32 10.05 -10.51
CA TYR A 549 -16.42 11.38 -11.16
C TYR A 549 -15.33 12.33 -10.64
N THR A 550 -15.17 12.37 -9.32
CA THR A 550 -14.12 13.15 -8.66
C THR A 550 -12.72 12.69 -9.14
N ALA A 551 -12.50 11.38 -9.21
CA ALA A 551 -11.25 10.84 -9.73
C ALA A 551 -11.00 11.27 -11.19
N TYR A 552 -11.98 11.12 -12.08
CA TYR A 552 -11.83 11.54 -13.49
C TYR A 552 -11.59 13.03 -13.67
N THR A 553 -12.22 13.88 -12.86
CA THR A 553 -11.99 15.32 -12.89
C THR A 553 -10.63 15.68 -12.29
N PHE A 554 -10.25 15.06 -11.18
CA PHE A 554 -8.97 15.35 -10.53
C PHE A 554 -7.75 14.84 -11.31
N GLN A 555 -7.89 13.74 -12.06
CA GLN A 555 -6.82 13.20 -12.91
C GLN A 555 -6.30 14.24 -13.91
N ALA A 556 -7.19 14.93 -14.61
CA ALA A 556 -6.82 15.96 -15.57
C ALA A 556 -6.00 17.11 -14.94
N SER A 557 -6.26 17.44 -13.67
CA SER A 557 -5.50 18.48 -12.97
C SER A 557 -4.02 18.15 -12.81
N GLY A 558 -3.65 16.87 -12.92
CA GLY A 558 -2.26 16.39 -12.84
C GLY A 558 -1.35 16.85 -13.97
N LEU A 559 -1.95 17.22 -15.08
CA LEU A 559 -1.19 17.72 -16.24
C LEU A 559 -0.67 19.15 -16.03
N ILE A 560 -1.35 19.97 -15.19
CA ILE A 560 -0.98 21.38 -15.00
C ILE A 560 0.34 21.50 -14.23
N GLY A 561 1.34 22.13 -14.85
CA GLY A 561 2.68 22.23 -14.33
C GLY A 561 3.38 20.86 -14.19
N GLY A 562 2.84 19.83 -14.84
CA GLY A 562 3.36 18.47 -14.78
C GLY A 562 4.72 18.36 -15.50
N LYS A 563 5.59 17.53 -14.91
CA LYS A 563 6.88 17.16 -15.54
C LYS A 563 7.24 15.72 -15.24
N SER A 564 7.71 14.99 -16.25
CA SER A 564 8.26 13.65 -16.10
C SER A 564 9.77 13.74 -15.87
N LYS A 565 10.26 13.01 -14.89
CA LYS A 565 11.71 12.86 -14.65
C LYS A 565 12.15 11.48 -15.11
N ARG A 566 13.16 11.41 -15.94
CA ARG A 566 13.70 10.16 -16.48
C ARG A 566 15.14 9.97 -16.04
N ALA A 567 15.51 8.74 -15.69
CA ALA A 567 16.91 8.39 -15.48
C ALA A 567 17.56 8.26 -16.87
N VAL A 568 18.34 9.25 -17.28
CA VAL A 568 19.08 9.26 -18.55
C VAL A 568 20.53 8.92 -18.25
N ILE A 569 21.11 8.02 -19.05
CA ILE A 569 22.54 7.69 -18.99
C ILE A 569 23.30 8.73 -19.83
N PRO A 570 24.47 9.24 -19.38
CA PRO A 570 25.28 10.14 -20.16
C PRO A 570 25.60 9.55 -21.57
N GLY A 571 25.25 10.30 -22.61
CA GLY A 571 25.38 9.87 -24.02
C GLY A 571 24.07 9.41 -24.69
N GLU A 572 22.97 9.29 -23.95
CA GLU A 572 21.65 9.11 -24.56
C GLU A 572 21.06 10.46 -25.00
N ASN A 573 20.42 10.48 -26.18
CA ASN A 573 19.76 11.68 -26.71
C ASN A 573 18.38 11.95 -26.10
N GLU A 574 18.13 11.49 -24.86
CA GLU A 574 16.88 11.70 -24.16
C GLU A 574 16.99 12.84 -23.14
N LYS A 575 15.90 13.59 -22.97
CA LYS A 575 15.82 14.63 -21.94
C LYS A 575 15.50 14.01 -20.59
N ALA A 576 16.29 14.34 -19.57
CA ALA A 576 16.05 13.89 -18.19
C ALA A 576 14.74 14.47 -17.59
N ILE A 577 14.34 15.65 -18.05
CA ILE A 577 13.09 16.31 -17.63
C ILE A 577 12.29 16.64 -18.89
N VAL A 578 11.03 16.21 -18.91
CA VAL A 578 10.07 16.51 -19.98
C VAL A 578 8.83 17.14 -19.34
N TYR A 579 8.52 18.38 -19.73
CA TYR A 579 7.33 19.08 -19.27
C TYR A 579 6.12 18.68 -20.10
N VAL A 580 4.93 18.68 -19.48
CA VAL A 580 3.66 18.49 -20.19
C VAL A 580 3.51 19.60 -21.25
N SER A 581 3.02 19.22 -22.43
CA SER A 581 2.84 20.17 -23.54
C SER A 581 1.87 21.30 -23.19
N LYS A 582 1.97 22.42 -23.86
CA LYS A 582 1.03 23.54 -23.69
C LYS A 582 -0.39 23.12 -24.06
N GLU A 583 -0.51 22.35 -25.11
CA GLU A 583 -1.77 21.83 -25.65
C GLU A 583 -2.47 20.92 -24.63
N ASP A 584 -1.75 19.96 -24.04
CA ASP A 584 -2.32 19.04 -23.05
C ASP A 584 -2.79 19.78 -21.78
N GLN A 585 -2.05 20.81 -21.34
CA GLN A 585 -2.43 21.62 -20.19
C GLN A 585 -3.67 22.48 -20.49
N GLN A 586 -3.76 23.05 -21.69
CA GLN A 586 -4.94 23.80 -22.12
C GLN A 586 -6.17 22.90 -22.24
N GLU A 587 -6.01 21.70 -22.82
CA GLU A 587 -7.08 20.70 -22.90
C GLU A 587 -7.57 20.29 -21.50
N ALA A 588 -6.65 20.06 -20.56
CA ALA A 588 -6.99 19.75 -19.17
C ALA A 588 -7.79 20.85 -18.49
N LEU A 589 -7.40 22.12 -18.66
CA LEU A 589 -8.15 23.25 -18.12
C LEU A 589 -9.52 23.42 -18.76
N ALA A 590 -9.63 23.23 -20.07
CA ALA A 590 -10.92 23.28 -20.78
C ALA A 590 -11.86 22.16 -20.27
N PHE A 591 -11.34 20.96 -20.05
CA PHE A 591 -12.07 19.85 -19.48
C PHE A 591 -12.56 20.16 -18.07
N LEU A 592 -11.69 20.67 -17.18
CA LEU A 592 -12.04 21.03 -15.82
C LEU A 592 -13.09 22.14 -15.78
N ASN A 593 -12.97 23.13 -16.66
CA ASN A 593 -13.96 24.19 -16.79
C ASN A 593 -15.34 23.65 -17.16
N LYS A 594 -15.38 22.69 -18.10
CA LYS A 594 -16.63 22.09 -18.58
C LYS A 594 -17.29 21.18 -17.54
N TYR A 595 -16.52 20.38 -16.85
CA TYR A 595 -17.05 19.31 -16.00
C TYR A 595 -16.97 19.60 -14.50
N LEU A 596 -16.29 20.68 -14.08
CA LEU A 596 -16.12 20.95 -12.64
C LEU A 596 -16.37 22.42 -12.28
N TYR A 597 -15.86 23.41 -13.04
CA TYR A 597 -15.93 24.80 -12.57
C TYR A 597 -17.22 25.51 -12.93
N LYS A 598 -17.85 25.19 -14.05
CA LYS A 598 -19.14 25.76 -14.47
C LYS A 598 -20.36 25.00 -13.97
N GLY A 599 -20.16 23.84 -13.39
CA GLY A 599 -21.20 22.96 -12.89
C GLY A 599 -20.82 21.49 -13.02
N TYR A 600 -21.74 20.65 -12.68
CA TYR A 600 -21.64 19.19 -12.80
C TYR A 600 -22.79 18.64 -13.67
N PRO A 601 -22.69 17.39 -14.18
CA PRO A 601 -23.72 16.82 -15.05
C PRO A 601 -25.07 16.69 -14.35
N LYS A 602 -26.14 17.11 -15.04
CA LYS A 602 -27.51 17.11 -14.51
C LYS A 602 -28.06 15.73 -14.11
N TRP A 603 -27.45 14.64 -14.60
CA TRP A 603 -27.87 13.31 -14.18
C TRP A 603 -27.57 13.01 -12.70
N PHE A 604 -26.69 13.79 -12.04
CA PHE A 604 -26.52 13.76 -10.60
C PHE A 604 -27.71 14.35 -9.81
N ASP A 605 -28.53 15.22 -10.44
CA ASP A 605 -29.69 15.83 -9.80
C ASP A 605 -30.89 14.86 -9.70
N ASP A 606 -30.70 13.58 -10.03
CA ASP A 606 -31.72 12.57 -9.85
C ASP A 606 -32.16 12.49 -8.38
N LYS A 607 -33.44 12.69 -8.12
CA LYS A 607 -33.98 12.83 -6.77
C LYS A 607 -33.74 11.60 -5.90
N THR A 608 -33.88 10.40 -6.44
CA THR A 608 -33.72 9.15 -5.70
C THR A 608 -32.27 8.98 -5.24
N MET A 609 -31.33 9.28 -6.14
CA MET A 609 -29.90 9.17 -5.87
C MET A 609 -29.43 10.28 -4.91
N ALA A 610 -29.90 11.50 -5.09
CA ALA A 610 -29.56 12.61 -4.18
C ALA A 610 -30.02 12.33 -2.74
N GLU A 611 -31.22 11.77 -2.58
CA GLU A 611 -31.75 11.34 -1.27
C GLU A 611 -30.95 10.18 -0.67
N ALA A 612 -30.47 9.24 -1.50
CA ALA A 612 -29.67 8.11 -1.04
C ALA A 612 -28.25 8.51 -0.64
N ILE A 613 -27.61 9.39 -1.42
CA ILE A 613 -26.24 9.87 -1.16
C ILE A 613 -26.19 10.76 0.09
N LYS A 614 -27.24 11.55 0.36
CA LYS A 614 -27.34 12.50 1.49
C LYS A 614 -26.17 13.49 1.57
N THR A 615 -25.58 13.82 0.45
CA THR A 615 -24.46 14.75 0.34
C THR A 615 -24.90 15.95 -0.49
N ASP A 616 -24.57 17.15 -0.04
CA ASP A 616 -24.71 18.33 -0.88
C ASP A 616 -23.71 18.25 -2.04
N LEU A 617 -24.23 18.08 -3.24
CA LEU A 617 -23.43 17.95 -4.45
C LEU A 617 -22.67 19.25 -4.78
N THR A 618 -23.23 20.42 -4.44
CA THR A 618 -22.53 21.69 -4.59
C THR A 618 -21.27 21.72 -3.72
N ASP A 619 -21.39 21.33 -2.47
CA ASP A 619 -20.27 21.25 -1.56
C ASP A 619 -19.25 20.17 -2.00
N ALA A 620 -19.71 19.00 -2.41
CA ALA A 620 -18.84 17.92 -2.87
C ALA A 620 -17.97 18.34 -4.07
N PHE A 621 -18.60 18.91 -5.10
CA PHE A 621 -17.89 19.31 -6.32
C PHE A 621 -17.10 20.60 -6.17
N SER A 622 -17.56 21.57 -5.37
CA SER A 622 -16.74 22.75 -5.07
C SER A 622 -15.51 22.40 -4.23
N ASN A 623 -15.61 21.42 -3.32
CA ASN A 623 -14.43 20.87 -2.63
C ASN A 623 -13.48 20.16 -3.59
N THR A 624 -13.98 19.41 -4.57
CA THR A 624 -13.14 18.83 -5.62
C THR A 624 -12.41 19.93 -6.40
N ALA A 625 -13.11 21.02 -6.76
CA ALA A 625 -12.47 22.18 -7.39
C ALA A 625 -11.39 22.79 -6.49
N ARG A 626 -11.60 22.90 -5.18
CA ARG A 626 -10.60 23.36 -4.21
C ARG A 626 -9.32 22.54 -4.28
N PHE A 627 -9.40 21.20 -4.34
CA PHE A 627 -8.22 20.34 -4.45
C PHE A 627 -7.44 20.59 -5.74
N THR A 628 -8.12 20.89 -6.86
CA THR A 628 -7.43 21.26 -8.10
C THR A 628 -6.71 22.61 -7.96
N PHE A 629 -7.33 23.62 -7.33
CA PHE A 629 -6.70 24.92 -7.08
C PHE A 629 -5.51 24.80 -6.13
N GLU A 630 -5.64 24.06 -5.04
CA GLU A 630 -4.55 23.79 -4.12
C GLU A 630 -3.36 23.10 -4.82
N ARG A 631 -3.63 22.22 -5.79
CA ARG A 631 -2.59 21.59 -6.61
C ARG A 631 -1.92 22.60 -7.54
N PHE A 632 -2.69 23.45 -8.22
CA PHE A 632 -2.16 24.45 -9.15
C PHE A 632 -1.30 25.51 -8.46
N LEU A 633 -1.70 25.90 -7.26
CA LEU A 633 -1.07 26.97 -6.48
C LEU A 633 0.01 26.46 -5.52
N LYS A 634 0.39 25.19 -5.59
CA LYS A 634 1.57 24.69 -4.85
C LYS A 634 2.85 25.30 -5.39
N ALA A 635 3.81 25.56 -4.51
CA ALA A 635 5.12 26.06 -4.89
C ALA A 635 5.81 25.20 -5.95
N GLU A 636 5.69 23.86 -5.84
CA GLU A 636 6.25 22.93 -6.82
C GLU A 636 5.66 23.11 -8.21
N THR A 637 4.34 23.32 -8.33
CA THR A 637 3.64 23.51 -9.59
C THR A 637 4.03 24.85 -10.22
N ILE A 638 4.00 25.95 -9.46
CA ILE A 638 4.38 27.28 -9.94
C ILE A 638 5.86 27.29 -10.39
N ASN A 639 6.76 26.72 -9.60
CA ASN A 639 8.17 26.59 -9.97
C ASN A 639 8.36 25.73 -11.22
N SER A 640 7.58 24.65 -11.37
CA SER A 640 7.65 23.81 -12.58
C SER A 640 7.21 24.55 -13.84
N LEU A 641 6.19 25.41 -13.76
CA LEU A 641 5.77 26.28 -14.86
C LEU A 641 6.85 27.31 -15.24
N LEU A 642 7.48 27.93 -14.23
CA LEU A 642 8.60 28.86 -14.44
C LEU A 642 9.82 28.15 -15.07
N GLU A 643 10.12 26.93 -14.63
CA GLU A 643 11.18 26.12 -15.23
C GLU A 643 10.86 25.73 -16.68
N ALA A 644 9.60 25.36 -16.96
CA ALA A 644 9.14 25.04 -18.31
C ALA A 644 9.26 26.25 -19.24
N GLU A 645 8.89 27.43 -18.78
CA GLU A 645 9.01 28.69 -19.54
C GLU A 645 10.47 29.02 -19.84
N ARG A 646 11.37 28.91 -18.86
CA ARG A 646 12.82 29.11 -19.09
C ARG A 646 13.42 28.10 -20.07
N THR A 647 12.89 26.85 -20.07
CA THR A 647 13.43 25.76 -20.90
C THR A 647 12.88 25.76 -22.32
N ASN A 648 11.59 26.01 -22.49
CA ASN A 648 10.86 25.85 -23.75
C ASN A 648 10.41 27.21 -24.38
N GLY A 649 10.60 28.32 -23.66
CA GLY A 649 10.24 29.67 -24.15
C GLY A 649 8.75 29.77 -24.47
N ASN A 650 8.42 30.33 -25.62
CA ASN A 650 7.04 30.57 -26.06
C ASN A 650 6.20 29.29 -26.29
N GLN A 651 6.83 28.12 -26.31
CA GLN A 651 6.13 26.84 -26.42
C GLN A 651 5.68 26.29 -25.08
N ALA A 652 6.07 26.91 -23.95
CA ALA A 652 5.65 26.50 -22.62
C ALA A 652 4.25 27.03 -22.33
N PHE A 653 3.52 26.26 -21.50
CA PHE A 653 2.38 26.76 -20.74
C PHE A 653 2.92 27.52 -19.53
N THR A 654 2.51 28.77 -19.34
CA THR A 654 3.10 29.69 -18.37
C THR A 654 2.23 29.87 -17.12
N CYS A 655 2.81 30.42 -16.05
CA CYS A 655 2.03 30.87 -14.89
C CYS A 655 0.96 31.89 -15.30
N GLN A 656 1.27 32.78 -16.23
CA GLN A 656 0.31 33.78 -16.73
C GLN A 656 -0.86 33.12 -17.48
N ASP A 657 -0.60 32.09 -18.30
CA ASP A 657 -1.67 31.32 -18.97
C ASP A 657 -2.63 30.71 -17.93
N LEU A 658 -2.09 30.10 -16.84
CA LEU A 658 -2.88 29.52 -15.77
C LEU A 658 -3.73 30.57 -15.04
N LEU A 659 -3.10 31.62 -14.52
CA LEU A 659 -3.78 32.64 -13.72
C LEU A 659 -4.82 33.40 -14.52
N SER A 660 -4.53 33.72 -15.80
CA SER A 660 -5.50 34.31 -16.72
C SER A 660 -6.69 33.39 -16.95
N PHE A 661 -6.45 32.09 -17.13
CA PHE A 661 -7.55 31.12 -17.27
C PHE A 661 -8.44 31.11 -16.02
N LEU A 662 -7.87 31.10 -14.82
CA LEU A 662 -8.61 31.09 -13.55
C LEU A 662 -9.43 32.38 -13.38
N SER A 663 -8.84 33.55 -13.67
CA SER A 663 -9.53 34.84 -13.60
C SER A 663 -10.69 34.91 -14.58
N HIS A 664 -10.45 34.52 -15.84
CA HIS A 664 -11.47 34.59 -16.88
C HIS A 664 -12.64 33.61 -16.66
N ASN A 665 -12.35 32.36 -16.38
CA ASN A 665 -13.36 31.31 -16.34
C ASN A 665 -14.10 31.19 -15.01
N ILE A 666 -13.45 31.54 -13.88
CA ILE A 666 -14.02 31.38 -12.52
C ILE A 666 -14.44 32.73 -11.96
N LEU A 667 -13.60 33.76 -12.06
CA LEU A 667 -13.88 35.09 -11.51
C LEU A 667 -14.51 36.03 -12.55
N LYS A 668 -14.70 35.57 -13.81
CA LYS A 668 -15.29 36.33 -14.93
C LYS A 668 -14.63 37.71 -15.13
N ASP A 669 -13.30 37.77 -14.93
CA ASP A 669 -12.47 38.97 -14.99
C ASP A 669 -13.00 40.12 -14.12
N PHE A 670 -13.73 39.78 -13.05
CA PHE A 670 -14.39 40.73 -12.18
C PHE A 670 -15.27 41.75 -12.94
N ASN A 671 -16.05 41.23 -13.91
CA ASN A 671 -16.95 42.03 -14.71
C ASN A 671 -18.33 42.20 -13.99
N PRO A 672 -18.73 43.43 -13.59
CA PRO A 672 -19.97 43.64 -12.86
C PRO A 672 -21.25 43.25 -13.62
N GLU A 673 -21.19 43.14 -14.95
CA GLU A 673 -22.33 42.73 -15.79
C GLU A 673 -22.42 41.18 -15.93
N MET A 674 -21.48 40.43 -15.38
CA MET A 674 -21.42 38.97 -15.43
C MET A 674 -21.59 38.36 -14.01
N PRO A 675 -22.81 38.22 -13.51
CA PRO A 675 -23.01 37.67 -12.17
C PRO A 675 -22.64 36.20 -12.07
N LEU A 676 -22.36 35.75 -10.86
CA LEU A 676 -22.06 34.36 -10.54
C LEU A 676 -23.33 33.61 -10.07
N SER A 677 -23.59 32.44 -10.63
CA SER A 677 -24.60 31.52 -10.10
C SER A 677 -24.23 31.05 -8.68
N GLY A 678 -25.15 30.36 -8.00
CA GLY A 678 -24.86 29.80 -6.66
C GLY A 678 -23.66 28.87 -6.66
N TYR A 679 -23.59 27.94 -7.61
CA TYR A 679 -22.46 27.02 -7.76
C TYR A 679 -21.16 27.77 -8.11
N GLU A 680 -21.20 28.71 -9.05
CA GLU A 680 -20.01 29.50 -9.42
C GLU A 680 -19.48 30.33 -8.25
N ARG A 681 -20.35 30.84 -7.35
CA ARG A 681 -19.92 31.54 -6.11
C ARG A 681 -19.17 30.58 -5.17
N SER A 682 -19.65 29.32 -5.02
CA SER A 682 -18.95 28.30 -4.23
C SER A 682 -17.57 28.00 -4.81
N VAL A 683 -17.46 27.79 -6.12
CA VAL A 683 -16.17 27.54 -6.79
C VAL A 683 -15.23 28.76 -6.69
N ALA A 684 -15.76 29.97 -6.88
CA ALA A 684 -14.97 31.21 -6.73
C ALA A 684 -14.46 31.41 -5.30
N SER A 685 -15.29 31.07 -4.29
CA SER A 685 -14.85 31.06 -2.89
C SER A 685 -13.68 30.10 -2.66
N MET A 686 -13.77 28.88 -3.21
CA MET A 686 -12.70 27.89 -3.08
C MET A 686 -11.40 28.34 -3.77
N LEU A 687 -11.49 29.01 -4.91
CA LEU A 687 -10.30 29.57 -5.58
C LEU A 687 -9.65 30.67 -4.71
N ILE A 688 -10.44 31.65 -4.28
CA ILE A 688 -9.95 32.79 -3.48
C ILE A 688 -9.31 32.30 -2.19
N ASP A 689 -9.97 31.34 -1.51
CA ASP A 689 -9.44 30.72 -0.29
C ASP A 689 -8.13 29.93 -0.54
N SER A 690 -8.01 29.30 -1.69
CA SER A 690 -6.80 28.56 -2.06
C SER A 690 -5.63 29.50 -2.36
N VAL A 691 -5.89 30.63 -3.04
CA VAL A 691 -4.88 31.67 -3.28
C VAL A 691 -4.43 32.32 -1.96
N LEU A 692 -5.39 32.63 -1.08
CA LEU A 692 -5.10 33.19 0.24
C LEU A 692 -4.25 32.24 1.10
N ARG A 693 -4.59 30.94 1.11
CA ARG A 693 -3.79 29.93 1.82
C ARG A 693 -2.41 29.77 1.22
N ALA A 694 -2.29 29.76 -0.10
CA ALA A 694 -0.99 29.70 -0.77
C ALA A 694 -0.12 30.90 -0.39
N ALA A 695 -0.63 32.11 -0.51
CA ALA A 695 0.10 33.33 -0.13
C ALA A 695 0.54 33.34 1.34
N ASN A 696 -0.26 32.80 2.24
CA ASN A 696 0.06 32.69 3.67
C ASN A 696 0.92 31.46 4.03
N SER A 697 1.25 30.59 3.08
CA SER A 697 2.09 29.43 3.34
C SER A 697 3.56 29.85 3.55
N THR A 698 4.30 29.08 4.36
CA THR A 698 5.73 29.35 4.61
C THR A 698 6.56 29.36 3.33
N ASN A 699 6.19 28.59 2.33
CA ASN A 699 6.88 28.52 1.03
C ASN A 699 6.83 29.85 0.25
N PHE A 700 5.77 30.64 0.43
CA PHE A 700 5.57 31.90 -0.25
C PHE A 700 5.82 33.13 0.64
N LEU A 701 5.54 33.05 1.95
CA LEU A 701 5.79 34.13 2.90
C LEU A 701 7.27 34.48 3.06
N THR A 702 8.13 33.46 3.07
CA THR A 702 9.57 33.62 3.27
C THR A 702 10.36 33.57 1.96
N GLY A 703 9.71 33.19 0.86
CA GLY A 703 10.33 33.06 -0.45
C GLY A 703 10.48 34.41 -1.13
N MET A 704 11.71 34.87 -1.30
CA MET A 704 12.03 36.03 -2.17
C MET A 704 12.37 35.50 -3.58
N ASN A 705 11.40 34.84 -4.21
CA ASN A 705 11.55 34.26 -5.56
C ASN A 705 10.34 34.62 -6.44
N ASP A 706 10.46 34.37 -7.75
CA ASP A 706 9.41 34.71 -8.72
C ASP A 706 8.06 34.06 -8.38
N ALA A 707 8.05 32.82 -7.87
CA ALA A 707 6.84 32.11 -7.52
C ALA A 707 6.06 32.85 -6.39
N ALA A 708 6.77 33.33 -5.35
CA ALA A 708 6.17 34.12 -4.29
C ALA A 708 5.58 35.43 -4.86
N SER A 709 6.35 36.14 -5.66
CA SER A 709 5.90 37.41 -6.29
C SER A 709 4.64 37.20 -7.15
N ILE A 710 4.57 36.12 -7.91
CA ILE A 710 3.41 35.78 -8.75
C ILE A 710 2.15 35.54 -7.89
N ILE A 711 2.25 34.72 -6.83
CA ILE A 711 1.10 34.40 -5.99
C ILE A 711 0.60 35.63 -5.22
N HIS A 712 1.51 36.45 -4.66
CA HIS A 712 1.13 37.69 -3.98
C HIS A 712 0.54 38.71 -4.93
N SER A 713 1.09 38.89 -6.15
CA SER A 713 0.53 39.76 -7.17
C SER A 713 -0.90 39.30 -7.55
N TYR A 714 -1.08 38.01 -7.75
CA TYR A 714 -2.40 37.48 -8.08
C TYR A 714 -3.41 37.68 -6.95
N LEU A 715 -3.01 37.56 -5.70
CA LEU A 715 -3.86 37.88 -4.54
C LEU A 715 -4.24 39.38 -4.50
N MET A 716 -3.31 40.27 -4.88
CA MET A 716 -3.62 41.69 -5.00
C MET A 716 -4.65 41.97 -6.11
N ASP A 717 -4.50 41.35 -7.28
CA ASP A 717 -5.45 41.45 -8.39
C ASP A 717 -6.86 40.96 -7.99
N ILE A 718 -6.92 39.83 -7.27
CA ILE A 718 -8.18 39.31 -6.68
C ILE A 718 -8.78 40.31 -5.70
N THR A 719 -7.96 40.93 -4.86
CA THR A 719 -8.42 41.90 -3.87
C THR A 719 -9.03 43.14 -4.54
N GLU A 720 -8.36 43.71 -5.55
CA GLU A 720 -8.86 44.86 -6.30
C GLU A 720 -10.13 44.51 -7.10
N GLY A 721 -10.15 43.34 -7.76
CA GLY A 721 -11.34 42.84 -8.44
C GLY A 721 -12.51 42.63 -7.49
N THR A 722 -12.26 42.10 -6.29
CA THR A 722 -13.28 41.93 -5.24
C THR A 722 -13.86 43.27 -4.79
N LYS A 723 -13.03 44.31 -4.58
CA LYS A 723 -13.51 45.67 -4.26
C LYS A 723 -14.40 46.22 -5.34
N LYS A 724 -14.02 46.06 -6.63
CA LYS A 724 -14.84 46.49 -7.77
C LYS A 724 -16.19 45.79 -7.78
N MET A 725 -16.23 44.46 -7.67
CA MET A 725 -17.47 43.68 -7.69
C MET A 725 -18.39 43.98 -6.50
N ALA A 726 -17.82 44.19 -5.32
CA ALA A 726 -18.53 44.53 -4.10
C ALA A 726 -19.26 45.89 -4.25
N LYS A 727 -18.71 46.83 -5.03
CA LYS A 727 -19.25 48.17 -5.26
C LYS A 727 -20.21 48.22 -6.47
N GLU A 728 -19.85 47.61 -7.58
CA GLU A 728 -20.44 47.89 -8.90
C GLU A 728 -21.37 46.76 -9.41
N CYS A 729 -21.32 45.55 -8.86
CA CYS A 729 -22.15 44.46 -9.34
C CYS A 729 -23.64 44.69 -9.06
N LYS A 730 -24.47 44.58 -10.10
CA LYS A 730 -25.91 44.81 -10.00
C LYS A 730 -26.66 43.65 -9.35
N ASP A 731 -26.16 42.40 -9.54
CA ASP A 731 -26.73 41.22 -8.90
C ASP A 731 -26.48 41.25 -7.40
N GLU A 732 -27.54 41.22 -6.63
CA GLU A 732 -27.48 41.35 -5.17
C GLU A 732 -26.72 40.20 -4.51
N SER A 733 -26.96 38.98 -4.98
CA SER A 733 -26.31 37.76 -4.42
C SER A 733 -24.83 37.75 -4.68
N THR A 734 -24.39 38.07 -5.88
CA THR A 734 -22.97 38.18 -6.27
C THR A 734 -22.29 39.33 -5.51
N ARG A 735 -22.99 40.50 -5.39
CA ARG A 735 -22.46 41.64 -4.62
C ARG A 735 -22.26 41.29 -3.14
N LYS A 736 -23.24 40.64 -2.51
CA LYS A 736 -23.14 40.18 -1.11
C LYS A 736 -21.97 39.18 -0.95
N PHE A 737 -21.83 38.27 -1.88
CA PHE A 737 -20.69 37.34 -1.88
C PHE A 737 -19.34 38.06 -1.88
N TYR A 738 -19.12 39.04 -2.75
CA TYR A 738 -17.89 39.80 -2.82
C TYR A 738 -17.68 40.72 -1.61
N ASN A 739 -18.75 41.26 -1.02
CA ASN A 739 -18.67 42.01 0.25
C ASN A 739 -18.12 41.14 1.39
N MET A 740 -18.62 39.90 1.54
CA MET A 740 -18.14 38.96 2.54
C MET A 740 -16.70 38.52 2.26
N THR A 741 -16.37 38.27 1.00
CA THR A 741 -15.00 37.95 0.56
C THR A 741 -14.03 39.09 0.92
N LEU A 742 -14.42 40.36 0.75
CA LEU A 742 -13.59 41.49 1.11
C LEU A 742 -13.31 41.56 2.61
N ILE A 743 -14.31 41.28 3.44
CA ILE A 743 -14.13 41.20 4.91
C ILE A 743 -13.11 40.12 5.25
N LYS A 744 -13.24 38.94 4.64
CA LYS A 744 -12.32 37.83 4.85
C LYS A 744 -10.89 38.18 4.45
N LEU A 745 -10.68 38.72 3.27
CA LEU A 745 -9.37 39.15 2.79
C LEU A 745 -8.74 40.19 3.72
N SER A 746 -9.54 41.13 4.23
CA SER A 746 -9.06 42.15 5.18
C SER A 746 -8.60 41.55 6.50
N HIS A 747 -9.31 40.55 7.02
CA HIS A 747 -8.98 39.92 8.30
C HIS A 747 -7.79 38.96 8.22
N GLU A 748 -7.72 38.14 7.14
CA GLU A 748 -6.76 37.05 7.07
C GLU A 748 -5.44 37.43 6.40
N TYR A 749 -5.37 38.54 5.67
CA TYR A 749 -4.16 38.94 4.96
C TYR A 749 -3.63 40.32 5.39
N PHE A 750 -4.47 41.34 5.48
CA PHE A 750 -4.02 42.70 5.72
C PHE A 750 -3.90 43.12 7.21
N ASN A 751 -4.45 42.29 8.13
CA ASN A 751 -4.34 42.55 9.57
C ASN A 751 -3.29 41.67 10.29
N LYS A 752 -2.48 40.94 9.52
CA LYS A 752 -1.28 40.25 10.01
C LYS A 752 -0.02 41.05 9.70
#